data_c734683761bd4887465f47bd21836b84
#
_entry.id   c734683761bd4887465f47bd21836b84
#
_cell.length_a   1.000
_cell.length_b   1.000
_cell.length_c   1.000
_cell.angle_alpha   90.00
_cell.angle_beta   90.00
_cell.angle_gamma   90.00
#
_symmetry.space_group_name_H-M   'P 1'
#
loop_
_entity.id
_entity.type
_entity.pdbx_description
1 polymer ?
#
loop_
_entity_poly.entity_id
_entity_poly.type
_entity_poly.pdbx_seq_one_letter_code
_entity_poly.pdbx_strand_id
1 'polypeptide(L)'
;MAMNPSKRVLMLGNEAIARGALEGGISYATGYPGNPSSEILETLFKWGGAHGVAVEWSVNEIVALEAAAAFAFSGRRAVVTMKQNGLNVAADFLTTVSLDELHGGLLVVVCDDPGPLTSSNEQDSRHFAKIAQIPLLEPATSQEAKEMAVYGLELSQRFGVPCLLRAVSRLSHGRGPVSMGPVAPQGPLPRFDKERPKVGLPFRVTRNHARLLRLRETIRAELEASSWNGYTGPEGASTLVVASGLSATYGDEAIRLLQLEDRVGLLKLGATWPLPAERILERVGPAETVLFLEEVDPFVEDGVKVLCAENGERAGSVRFRGKNDGFVAGPNGPGVGEMNTDTALSALARLFDRVPDRGEPIPEELQAQAEALLVPRELSFCQGCPHRASFFAVKTALELDGRDGFLVGDIGCYGMAAGTTGFQQIKALHCMGSGMGNACGFSRLKGFGFEQPVVAVAGDSTFFHAGLPALADAVHHKADAVFVILDNAVTAMTGFQVNPATPAAVAEGKQELRIEDAARGLGAEAVVLDPVADVNAAADALLGAIEAGGVHVLVFRHGCATFFQKRIDRRTRPRVWVDTESCLGDQCGCNRFCSRILSCPAILFDPESGVARIDEQVCTGCGLCVQVCPQEAIRLEPREANP
;
A
#
# COMPACT_ATOMS: atom_id res chain seq x y z
N MET A 1 -14.01 -26.23 0.97
CA MET A 1 -14.60 -26.68 2.26
C MET A 1 -15.87 -25.89 2.51
N ALA A 2 -17.04 -26.51 2.52
CA ALA A 2 -18.28 -25.88 2.97
C ALA A 2 -18.16 -25.62 4.48
N MET A 3 -17.94 -24.37 4.87
CA MET A 3 -17.77 -24.00 6.27
C MET A 3 -19.14 -23.86 6.97
N ASN A 4 -19.27 -24.50 8.14
CA ASN A 4 -20.50 -24.45 8.94
C ASN A 4 -20.79 -23.01 9.39
N PRO A 5 -21.97 -22.42 9.08
CA PRO A 5 -22.29 -21.02 9.35
C PRO A 5 -22.36 -20.62 10.82
N SER A 6 -22.32 -21.55 11.75
CA SER A 6 -22.34 -21.28 13.20
C SER A 6 -20.93 -21.25 13.84
N LYS A 7 -19.86 -21.40 13.06
CA LYS A 7 -18.50 -21.48 13.59
C LYS A 7 -17.85 -20.10 13.65
N ARG A 8 -17.37 -19.69 14.81
CA ARG A 8 -16.44 -18.57 14.96
C ARG A 8 -15.05 -18.99 14.47
N VAL A 9 -14.45 -18.17 13.62
CA VAL A 9 -13.11 -18.39 13.04
C VAL A 9 -12.25 -17.16 13.32
N LEU A 10 -10.99 -17.37 13.68
CA LEU A 10 -10.04 -16.29 13.83
C LEU A 10 -9.56 -15.85 12.44
N MET A 11 -9.84 -14.59 12.06
CA MET A 11 -9.53 -14.02 10.75
C MET A 11 -8.76 -12.71 10.89
N LEU A 12 -7.88 -12.42 9.91
CA LEU A 12 -7.39 -11.06 9.69
C LEU A 12 -8.56 -10.14 9.30
N GLY A 13 -8.44 -8.83 9.54
CA GLY A 13 -9.43 -7.87 9.03
C GLY A 13 -9.60 -7.96 7.51
N ASN A 14 -8.51 -8.12 6.76
CA ASN A 14 -8.55 -8.32 5.32
C ASN A 14 -9.27 -9.62 4.91
N GLU A 15 -9.04 -10.73 5.61
CA GLU A 15 -9.78 -11.99 5.39
C GLU A 15 -11.27 -11.82 5.70
N ALA A 16 -11.59 -11.05 6.73
CA ALA A 16 -12.96 -10.76 7.12
C ALA A 16 -13.70 -9.91 6.08
N ILE A 17 -13.04 -8.86 5.53
CA ILE A 17 -13.59 -8.06 4.42
C ILE A 17 -13.85 -8.96 3.19
N ALA A 18 -12.89 -9.78 2.81
CA ALA A 18 -13.03 -10.73 1.71
C ALA A 18 -14.22 -11.70 1.94
N ARG A 19 -14.35 -12.21 3.16
CA ARG A 19 -15.49 -13.06 3.54
C ARG A 19 -16.80 -12.32 3.46
N GLY A 20 -16.89 -11.09 3.94
CA GLY A 20 -18.06 -10.23 3.84
C GLY A 20 -18.46 -9.96 2.39
N ALA A 21 -17.49 -9.69 1.53
CA ALA A 21 -17.74 -9.52 0.09
C ALA A 21 -18.38 -10.77 -0.54
N LEU A 22 -17.88 -11.98 -0.20
CA LEU A 22 -18.51 -13.24 -0.63
C LEU A 22 -19.92 -13.41 -0.07
N GLU A 23 -20.13 -13.18 1.23
CA GLU A 23 -21.46 -13.23 1.86
C GLU A 23 -22.40 -12.20 1.23
N GLY A 24 -21.89 -11.05 0.79
CA GLY A 24 -22.62 -10.04 0.02
C GLY A 24 -22.91 -10.42 -1.43
N GLY A 25 -22.53 -11.60 -1.90
CA GLY A 25 -22.89 -12.11 -3.24
C GLY A 25 -22.23 -11.37 -4.40
N ILE A 26 -20.94 -11.01 -4.26
CA ILE A 26 -20.19 -10.40 -5.37
C ILE A 26 -20.02 -11.37 -6.53
N SER A 27 -19.94 -10.82 -7.74
CA SER A 27 -19.62 -11.56 -8.96
C SER A 27 -18.20 -11.30 -9.45
N TYR A 28 -17.62 -10.18 -9.00
CA TYR A 28 -16.31 -9.73 -9.45
C TYR A 28 -15.53 -9.05 -8.33
N ALA A 29 -14.24 -9.33 -8.31
CA ALA A 29 -13.30 -8.69 -7.39
C ALA A 29 -12.02 -8.34 -8.12
N THR A 30 -11.54 -7.13 -7.93
CA THR A 30 -10.31 -6.65 -8.56
C THR A 30 -9.59 -5.64 -7.68
N GLY A 31 -8.36 -5.29 -8.06
CA GLY A 31 -7.53 -4.31 -7.37
C GLY A 31 -6.14 -4.25 -7.97
N TYR A 32 -5.32 -3.37 -7.44
CA TYR A 32 -3.89 -3.34 -7.71
C TYR A 32 -3.13 -3.66 -6.42
N PRO A 33 -2.02 -4.43 -6.49
CA PRO A 33 -1.28 -4.83 -5.30
C PRO A 33 -0.76 -3.63 -4.49
N GLY A 34 -1.10 -3.59 -3.20
CA GLY A 34 -0.68 -2.53 -2.29
C GLY A 34 -0.93 -2.91 -0.84
N ASN A 35 0.10 -2.85 0.04
CA ASN A 35 -0.11 -3.07 1.46
C ASN A 35 -0.65 -1.79 2.10
N PRO A 36 -1.67 -1.92 2.99
CA PRO A 36 -2.14 -3.14 3.66
C PRO A 36 -3.38 -3.82 3.04
N SER A 37 -3.73 -3.63 1.75
CA SER A 37 -4.98 -4.15 1.14
C SER A 37 -4.84 -5.48 0.39
N SER A 38 -3.62 -5.91 0.04
CA SER A 38 -3.38 -7.04 -0.90
C SER A 38 -4.03 -8.35 -0.47
N GLU A 39 -4.03 -8.67 0.83
CA GLU A 39 -4.54 -9.94 1.35
C GLU A 39 -6.06 -10.10 1.15
N ILE A 40 -6.80 -9.00 0.93
CA ILE A 40 -8.24 -9.09 0.62
C ILE A 40 -8.42 -9.86 -0.70
N LEU A 41 -7.73 -9.41 -1.74
CA LEU A 41 -7.85 -10.02 -3.06
C LEU A 41 -7.18 -11.41 -3.09
N GLU A 42 -6.06 -11.60 -2.41
CA GLU A 42 -5.41 -12.91 -2.26
C GLU A 42 -6.33 -13.94 -1.58
N THR A 43 -7.13 -13.49 -0.63
CA THR A 43 -8.14 -14.32 0.03
C THR A 43 -9.27 -14.66 -0.94
N LEU A 44 -9.72 -13.69 -1.73
CA LEU A 44 -10.75 -13.91 -2.75
C LEU A 44 -10.26 -14.83 -3.89
N PHE A 45 -8.98 -14.78 -4.27
CA PHE A 45 -8.41 -15.79 -5.18
C PHE A 45 -8.53 -17.21 -4.64
N LYS A 46 -8.33 -17.39 -3.33
CA LYS A 46 -8.42 -18.71 -2.67
C LYS A 46 -9.87 -19.20 -2.55
N TRP A 47 -10.81 -18.30 -2.28
CA TRP A 47 -12.18 -18.68 -1.90
C TRP A 47 -13.23 -18.41 -3.00
N GLY A 48 -13.01 -17.40 -3.84
CA GLY A 48 -14.01 -16.89 -4.77
C GLY A 48 -14.40 -17.87 -5.87
N GLY A 49 -13.45 -18.65 -6.37
CA GLY A 49 -13.71 -19.61 -7.44
C GLY A 49 -14.78 -20.66 -7.09
N ALA A 50 -14.82 -21.11 -5.83
CA ALA A 50 -15.86 -22.03 -5.34
C ALA A 50 -17.27 -21.42 -5.34
N HIS A 51 -17.38 -20.10 -5.45
CA HIS A 51 -18.64 -19.34 -5.47
C HIS A 51 -18.90 -18.65 -6.81
N GLY A 52 -18.11 -18.99 -7.85
CA GLY A 52 -18.26 -18.42 -9.19
C GLY A 52 -17.87 -16.94 -9.29
N VAL A 53 -17.05 -16.43 -8.38
CA VAL A 53 -16.56 -15.06 -8.39
C VAL A 53 -15.34 -14.99 -9.30
N ALA A 54 -15.36 -14.07 -10.28
CA ALA A 54 -14.18 -13.73 -11.07
C ALA A 54 -13.27 -12.80 -10.24
N VAL A 55 -11.99 -13.18 -10.13
CA VAL A 55 -11.00 -12.44 -9.33
C VAL A 55 -9.77 -12.19 -10.18
N GLU A 56 -9.30 -10.94 -10.22
CA GLU A 56 -8.11 -10.60 -10.98
C GLU A 56 -7.33 -9.41 -10.40
N TRP A 57 -6.03 -9.36 -10.66
CA TRP A 57 -5.21 -8.17 -10.48
C TRP A 57 -5.29 -7.33 -11.76
N SER A 58 -5.63 -6.06 -11.61
CA SER A 58 -5.60 -5.08 -12.70
C SER A 58 -4.21 -4.47 -12.89
N VAL A 59 -4.00 -3.80 -14.00
CA VAL A 59 -2.70 -3.15 -14.30
C VAL A 59 -2.46 -1.90 -13.45
N ASN A 60 -3.54 -1.23 -13.02
CA ASN A 60 -3.53 -0.12 -12.09
C ASN A 60 -4.91 0.05 -11.44
N GLU A 61 -5.03 1.00 -10.51
CA GLU A 61 -6.26 1.23 -9.75
C GLU A 61 -7.36 1.91 -10.56
N ILE A 62 -7.02 2.67 -11.61
CA ILE A 62 -8.00 3.26 -12.52
C ILE A 62 -8.77 2.13 -13.22
N VAL A 63 -8.05 1.26 -13.91
CA VAL A 63 -8.64 0.13 -14.63
C VAL A 63 -9.38 -0.81 -13.67
N ALA A 64 -8.87 -1.00 -12.46
CA ALA A 64 -9.54 -1.80 -11.43
C ALA A 64 -10.92 -1.24 -11.09
N LEU A 65 -11.01 0.06 -10.80
CA LEU A 65 -12.27 0.71 -10.42
C LEU A 65 -13.25 0.77 -11.62
N GLU A 66 -12.76 1.06 -12.82
CA GLU A 66 -13.54 1.06 -14.05
C GLU A 66 -14.17 -0.30 -14.35
N ALA A 67 -13.36 -1.37 -14.25
CA ALA A 67 -13.84 -2.73 -14.45
C ALA A 67 -14.90 -3.15 -13.40
N ALA A 68 -14.67 -2.83 -12.12
CA ALA A 68 -15.63 -3.10 -11.06
C ALA A 68 -16.94 -2.31 -11.27
N ALA A 69 -16.87 -1.05 -11.72
CA ALA A 69 -18.04 -0.24 -12.03
C ALA A 69 -18.85 -0.81 -13.20
N ALA A 70 -18.22 -1.42 -14.20
CA ALA A 70 -18.93 -2.07 -15.31
C ALA A 70 -19.83 -3.22 -14.84
N PHE A 71 -19.39 -3.99 -13.85
CA PHE A 71 -20.25 -4.99 -13.19
C PHE A 71 -21.41 -4.33 -12.48
N ALA A 72 -21.18 -3.27 -11.73
CA ALA A 72 -22.23 -2.54 -11.02
C ALA A 72 -23.23 -1.87 -11.98
N PHE A 73 -22.79 -1.32 -13.11
CA PHE A 73 -23.68 -0.82 -14.17
C PHE A 73 -24.57 -1.90 -14.76
N SER A 74 -24.08 -3.15 -14.79
CA SER A 74 -24.80 -4.30 -15.33
C SER A 74 -25.68 -5.03 -14.31
N GLY A 75 -25.85 -4.50 -13.09
CA GLY A 75 -26.68 -5.06 -12.04
C GLY A 75 -26.01 -6.12 -11.18
N ARG A 76 -24.67 -6.31 -11.32
CA ARG A 76 -23.88 -7.24 -10.50
C ARG A 76 -23.17 -6.52 -9.36
N ARG A 77 -22.92 -7.22 -8.27
CA ARG A 77 -22.11 -6.70 -7.16
C ARG A 77 -20.64 -6.93 -7.43
N ALA A 78 -19.82 -5.91 -7.18
CA ALA A 78 -18.38 -5.96 -7.33
C ALA A 78 -17.67 -5.31 -6.14
N VAL A 79 -16.45 -5.77 -5.89
CA VAL A 79 -15.53 -5.16 -4.93
C VAL A 79 -14.23 -4.77 -5.64
N VAL A 80 -13.73 -3.58 -5.33
CA VAL A 80 -12.39 -3.13 -5.72
C VAL A 80 -11.59 -2.80 -4.47
N THR A 81 -10.32 -3.22 -4.44
CA THR A 81 -9.46 -3.04 -3.27
C THR A 81 -8.18 -2.31 -3.64
N MET A 82 -7.79 -1.36 -2.79
CA MET A 82 -6.57 -0.58 -2.97
C MET A 82 -6.08 0.01 -1.64
N LYS A 83 -4.81 0.44 -1.60
CA LYS A 83 -4.31 1.27 -0.52
C LYS A 83 -4.65 2.75 -0.76
N GLN A 84 -4.35 3.63 0.22
CA GLN A 84 -4.61 5.06 0.07
C GLN A 84 -3.96 5.68 -1.17
N ASN A 85 -2.72 5.29 -1.50
CA ASN A 85 -2.04 5.79 -2.70
C ASN A 85 -2.77 5.41 -3.99
N GLY A 86 -3.35 4.20 -4.04
CA GLY A 86 -4.14 3.74 -5.17
C GLY A 86 -5.45 4.49 -5.32
N LEU A 87 -6.07 4.92 -4.21
CA LEU A 87 -7.24 5.78 -4.27
C LEU A 87 -6.92 7.13 -4.92
N ASN A 88 -5.73 7.69 -4.70
CA ASN A 88 -5.29 8.90 -5.38
C ASN A 88 -5.24 8.71 -6.90
N VAL A 89 -4.77 7.53 -7.35
CA VAL A 89 -4.71 7.18 -8.78
C VAL A 89 -6.10 7.04 -9.38
N ALA A 90 -7.04 6.43 -8.66
CA ALA A 90 -8.41 6.18 -9.11
C ALA A 90 -9.40 7.34 -8.86
N ALA A 91 -8.95 8.45 -8.28
CA ALA A 91 -9.80 9.52 -7.76
C ALA A 91 -10.67 10.20 -8.82
N ASP A 92 -10.14 10.43 -10.03
CA ASP A 92 -10.89 11.05 -11.11
C ASP A 92 -12.12 10.21 -11.49
N PHE A 93 -11.93 8.91 -11.69
CA PHE A 93 -13.04 8.02 -12.01
C PHE A 93 -14.00 7.87 -10.81
N LEU A 94 -13.51 7.80 -9.56
CA LEU A 94 -14.36 7.71 -8.37
C LEU A 94 -15.32 8.89 -8.26
N THR A 95 -14.83 10.11 -8.43
CA THR A 95 -15.63 11.34 -8.33
C THR A 95 -16.62 11.49 -9.48
N THR A 96 -16.32 10.86 -10.61
CA THR A 96 -17.19 10.88 -11.80
C THR A 96 -18.27 9.80 -11.74
N VAL A 97 -17.90 8.56 -11.37
CA VAL A 97 -18.84 7.45 -11.28
C VAL A 97 -19.89 7.62 -10.17
N SER A 98 -19.57 8.38 -9.13
CA SER A 98 -20.52 8.72 -8.05
C SER A 98 -21.73 9.53 -8.53
N LEU A 99 -21.59 10.25 -9.62
CA LEU A 99 -22.67 11.02 -10.24
C LEU A 99 -23.65 10.14 -11.03
N ASP A 100 -23.22 8.95 -11.45
CA ASP A 100 -24.07 8.01 -12.17
C ASP A 100 -24.87 7.11 -11.22
N GLU A 101 -25.95 6.53 -11.74
CA GLU A 101 -26.75 5.58 -10.99
C GLU A 101 -26.25 4.16 -11.27
N LEU A 102 -25.82 3.44 -10.22
CA LEU A 102 -25.48 2.03 -10.28
C LEU A 102 -26.74 1.17 -10.16
N HIS A 103 -26.73 0.00 -10.80
CA HIS A 103 -27.81 -0.99 -10.71
C HIS A 103 -27.45 -2.19 -9.82
N GLY A 104 -26.15 -2.47 -9.68
CA GLY A 104 -25.56 -3.40 -8.72
C GLY A 104 -24.78 -2.67 -7.64
N GLY A 105 -24.27 -3.41 -6.64
CA GLY A 105 -23.45 -2.84 -5.57
C GLY A 105 -21.99 -2.71 -5.98
N LEU A 106 -21.38 -1.57 -5.69
CA LEU A 106 -19.94 -1.32 -5.85
C LEU A 106 -19.34 -0.93 -4.48
N LEU A 107 -18.54 -1.83 -3.92
CA LEU A 107 -17.80 -1.58 -2.70
C LEU A 107 -16.36 -1.22 -3.05
N VAL A 108 -15.95 -0.02 -2.67
CA VAL A 108 -14.55 0.46 -2.80
C VAL A 108 -13.90 0.30 -1.44
N VAL A 109 -12.99 -0.67 -1.30
CA VAL A 109 -12.26 -0.92 -0.06
C VAL A 109 -10.93 -0.22 -0.14
N VAL A 110 -10.68 0.70 0.78
CA VAL A 110 -9.42 1.43 0.89
C VAL A 110 -8.78 1.14 2.23
N CYS A 111 -7.51 0.71 2.18
CA CYS A 111 -6.74 0.45 3.39
C CYS A 111 -5.68 1.53 3.55
N ASP A 112 -5.86 2.38 4.57
CA ASP A 112 -4.91 3.42 4.95
C ASP A 112 -3.76 2.84 5.79
N ASP A 113 -2.60 3.46 5.69
CA ASP A 113 -1.37 3.08 6.40
C ASP A 113 -0.90 4.25 7.29
N PRO A 114 -1.65 4.56 8.39
CA PRO A 114 -1.24 5.61 9.32
C PRO A 114 0.03 5.21 10.06
N GLY A 115 0.93 6.18 10.28
CA GLY A 115 2.29 5.89 10.74
C GLY A 115 3.04 5.02 9.73
N PRO A 116 3.23 5.46 8.48
CA PRO A 116 3.44 4.61 7.31
C PRO A 116 4.55 3.58 7.51
N LEU A 117 4.18 2.30 7.46
CA LEU A 117 5.11 1.18 7.50
C LEU A 117 5.61 0.83 6.09
N THR A 118 4.77 1.03 5.07
CA THR A 118 5.04 0.60 3.68
C THR A 118 4.62 1.64 2.63
N SER A 119 4.24 2.84 3.04
CA SER A 119 3.71 3.87 2.16
C SER A 119 4.67 5.03 2.00
N SER A 120 4.60 5.71 0.86
CA SER A 120 5.41 6.90 0.54
C SER A 120 4.77 8.21 1.02
N ASN A 121 3.55 8.13 1.58
CA ASN A 121 2.85 9.25 2.20
C ASN A 121 2.00 8.76 3.38
N GLU A 122 1.59 9.68 4.21
CA GLU A 122 0.53 9.51 5.20
C GLU A 122 -0.64 10.40 4.79
N GLN A 123 -1.84 9.81 4.68
CA GLN A 123 -3.04 10.55 4.27
C GLN A 123 -4.29 9.89 4.84
N ASP A 124 -5.39 10.65 4.81
CA ASP A 124 -6.71 10.23 5.26
C ASP A 124 -7.66 10.06 4.08
N SER A 125 -8.00 8.82 3.76
CA SER A 125 -8.88 8.50 2.63
C SER A 125 -10.35 8.89 2.86
N ARG A 126 -10.77 9.26 4.07
CA ARG A 126 -12.13 9.72 4.39
C ARG A 126 -12.53 10.94 3.56
N HIS A 127 -11.58 11.82 3.26
CA HIS A 127 -11.81 13.01 2.43
C HIS A 127 -12.33 12.67 1.04
N PHE A 128 -11.94 11.53 0.46
CA PHE A 128 -12.43 11.11 -0.86
C PHE A 128 -13.92 10.74 -0.84
N ALA A 129 -14.41 10.15 0.26
CA ALA A 129 -15.85 9.91 0.41
C ALA A 129 -16.64 11.23 0.43
N LYS A 130 -16.12 12.25 1.11
CA LYS A 130 -16.70 13.59 1.16
C LYS A 130 -16.66 14.30 -0.19
N ILE A 131 -15.55 14.22 -0.93
CA ILE A 131 -15.41 14.79 -2.27
C ILE A 131 -16.37 14.11 -3.25
N ALA A 132 -16.41 12.78 -3.25
CA ALA A 132 -17.27 11.98 -4.12
C ALA A 132 -18.75 11.96 -3.66
N GLN A 133 -19.07 12.48 -2.47
CA GLN A 133 -20.41 12.48 -1.86
C GLN A 133 -21.02 11.08 -1.71
N ILE A 134 -20.20 10.07 -1.37
CA ILE A 134 -20.57 8.66 -1.22
C ILE A 134 -20.51 8.21 0.25
N PRO A 135 -21.31 7.22 0.69
CA PRO A 135 -21.26 6.73 2.06
C PRO A 135 -19.90 6.12 2.40
N LEU A 136 -19.49 6.35 3.67
CA LEU A 136 -18.24 5.86 4.24
C LEU A 136 -18.49 5.02 5.48
N LEU A 137 -17.90 3.83 5.49
CA LEU A 137 -17.94 2.87 6.60
C LEU A 137 -16.52 2.64 7.14
N GLU A 138 -16.37 2.63 8.47
CA GLU A 138 -15.12 2.42 9.18
C GLU A 138 -15.29 1.35 10.27
N PRO A 139 -14.93 0.09 10.01
CA PRO A 139 -15.05 -0.98 11.01
C PRO A 139 -14.04 -0.84 12.14
N ALA A 140 -14.47 -1.17 13.36
CA ALA A 140 -13.64 -1.19 14.56
C ALA A 140 -13.08 -2.60 14.88
N THR A 141 -13.64 -3.66 14.32
CA THR A 141 -13.26 -5.05 14.57
C THR A 141 -13.30 -5.88 13.29
N SER A 142 -12.64 -7.05 13.28
CA SER A 142 -12.73 -7.99 12.16
C SER A 142 -14.16 -8.45 11.88
N GLN A 143 -15.00 -8.61 12.93
CA GLN A 143 -16.42 -8.94 12.76
C GLN A 143 -17.17 -7.82 12.02
N GLU A 144 -16.96 -6.58 12.42
CA GLU A 144 -17.56 -5.43 11.75
C GLU A 144 -17.04 -5.27 10.33
N ALA A 145 -15.76 -5.52 10.08
CA ALA A 145 -15.17 -5.48 8.75
C ALA A 145 -15.89 -6.43 7.77
N LYS A 146 -16.22 -7.64 8.25
CA LYS A 146 -17.04 -8.59 7.48
C LYS A 146 -18.47 -8.08 7.23
N GLU A 147 -19.13 -7.63 8.28
CA GLU A 147 -20.55 -7.24 8.22
C GLU A 147 -20.74 -5.92 7.46
N MET A 148 -19.83 -4.97 7.63
CA MET A 148 -19.84 -3.71 6.86
C MET A 148 -19.54 -3.92 5.38
N ALA A 149 -18.78 -4.95 5.01
CA ALA A 149 -18.59 -5.30 3.59
C ALA A 149 -19.90 -5.79 2.96
N VAL A 150 -20.71 -6.59 3.68
CA VAL A 150 -22.04 -6.97 3.24
C VAL A 150 -22.95 -5.74 3.14
N TYR A 151 -23.03 -4.97 4.23
CA TYR A 151 -23.88 -3.79 4.31
C TYR A 151 -23.53 -2.72 3.28
N GLY A 152 -22.24 -2.48 3.04
CA GLY A 152 -21.77 -1.51 2.04
C GLY A 152 -22.17 -1.88 0.60
N LEU A 153 -22.16 -3.18 0.27
CA LEU A 153 -22.67 -3.67 -1.02
C LEU A 153 -24.19 -3.48 -1.15
N GLU A 154 -24.95 -3.74 -0.09
CA GLU A 154 -26.39 -3.54 -0.05
C GLU A 154 -26.75 -2.05 -0.11
N LEU A 155 -26.05 -1.22 0.65
CA LEU A 155 -26.21 0.24 0.66
C LEU A 155 -25.94 0.81 -0.73
N SER A 156 -24.82 0.41 -1.33
CA SER A 156 -24.42 0.83 -2.68
C SER A 156 -25.50 0.47 -3.72
N GLN A 157 -25.98 -0.76 -3.71
CA GLN A 157 -26.99 -1.20 -4.66
C GLN A 157 -28.34 -0.49 -4.44
N ARG A 158 -28.76 -0.31 -3.19
CA ARG A 158 -30.05 0.32 -2.84
C ARG A 158 -30.10 1.79 -3.25
N PHE A 159 -29.00 2.51 -3.04
CA PHE A 159 -28.93 3.94 -3.35
C PHE A 159 -28.32 4.26 -4.72
N GLY A 160 -27.78 3.26 -5.40
CA GLY A 160 -27.20 3.41 -6.73
C GLY A 160 -25.95 4.29 -6.75
N VAL A 161 -25.11 4.26 -5.71
CA VAL A 161 -23.84 4.96 -5.60
C VAL A 161 -22.75 4.04 -5.04
N PRO A 162 -21.46 4.26 -5.35
CA PRO A 162 -20.40 3.50 -4.68
C PRO A 162 -20.49 3.67 -3.15
N CYS A 163 -20.03 2.66 -2.42
CA CYS A 163 -19.81 2.77 -0.98
C CYS A 163 -18.32 2.60 -0.67
N LEU A 164 -17.73 3.50 0.11
CA LEU A 164 -16.36 3.39 0.56
C LEU A 164 -16.32 2.65 1.90
N LEU A 165 -15.48 1.63 2.01
CA LEU A 165 -15.12 0.98 3.26
C LEU A 165 -13.66 1.26 3.53
N ARG A 166 -13.37 2.00 4.61
CA ARG A 166 -12.01 2.32 5.03
C ARG A 166 -11.56 1.39 6.14
N ALA A 167 -10.43 0.75 5.93
CA ALA A 167 -9.70 0.03 6.98
C ALA A 167 -8.34 0.71 7.22
N VAL A 168 -7.71 0.44 8.37
CA VAL A 168 -6.35 0.88 8.68
C VAL A 168 -5.45 -0.33 8.86
N SER A 169 -4.11 -0.14 8.72
CA SER A 169 -3.12 -1.24 8.78
C SER A 169 -3.32 -2.18 9.97
N ARG A 170 -3.60 -1.63 11.14
CA ARG A 170 -3.77 -2.41 12.36
C ARG A 170 -5.03 -3.27 12.35
N LEU A 171 -6.11 -2.80 11.75
CA LEU A 171 -7.30 -3.61 11.53
C LEU A 171 -7.07 -4.65 10.42
N SER A 172 -6.49 -4.22 9.30
CA SER A 172 -6.25 -5.07 8.13
C SER A 172 -5.43 -6.32 8.49
N HIS A 173 -4.38 -6.15 9.29
CA HIS A 173 -3.47 -7.22 9.71
C HIS A 173 -3.75 -7.77 11.12
N GLY A 174 -4.64 -7.13 11.88
CA GLY A 174 -5.12 -7.61 13.17
C GLY A 174 -6.02 -8.84 13.02
N ARG A 175 -5.99 -9.75 14.00
CA ARG A 175 -6.84 -10.93 14.01
C ARG A 175 -7.93 -10.81 15.05
N GLY A 176 -9.14 -11.16 14.66
CA GLY A 176 -10.30 -11.20 15.55
C GLY A 176 -11.22 -12.37 15.26
N PRO A 177 -12.10 -12.73 16.23
CA PRO A 177 -13.10 -13.77 16.03
C PRO A 177 -14.19 -13.28 15.09
N VAL A 178 -14.49 -14.04 14.04
CA VAL A 178 -15.50 -13.72 13.01
C VAL A 178 -16.51 -14.85 12.92
N SER A 179 -17.79 -14.52 13.05
CA SER A 179 -18.92 -15.43 12.81
C SER A 179 -19.22 -15.47 11.31
N MET A 180 -19.28 -16.67 10.75
CA MET A 180 -19.53 -16.89 9.33
C MET A 180 -21.01 -16.83 9.03
N GLY A 181 -21.40 -16.10 7.97
CA GLY A 181 -22.74 -16.11 7.39
C GLY A 181 -22.84 -17.00 6.14
N PRO A 182 -24.05 -17.21 5.61
CA PRO A 182 -24.23 -17.86 4.31
C PRO A 182 -23.73 -16.95 3.19
N VAL A 183 -23.14 -17.53 2.15
CA VAL A 183 -22.80 -16.79 0.94
C VAL A 183 -24.09 -16.55 0.15
N ALA A 184 -24.40 -15.29 -0.12
CA ALA A 184 -25.57 -14.94 -0.90
C ALA A 184 -25.39 -15.38 -2.37
N PRO A 185 -26.47 -15.75 -3.06
CA PRO A 185 -26.41 -16.05 -4.48
C PRO A 185 -26.02 -14.79 -5.26
N GLN A 186 -25.33 -15.00 -6.36
CA GLN A 186 -25.04 -13.91 -7.28
C GLN A 186 -26.35 -13.35 -7.86
N GLY A 187 -26.36 -12.04 -8.12
CA GLY A 187 -27.51 -11.34 -8.65
C GLY A 187 -28.00 -11.84 -10.02
N PRO A 188 -28.98 -11.16 -10.62
CA PRO A 188 -29.59 -11.55 -11.90
C PRO A 188 -28.56 -11.56 -13.04
N LEU A 189 -28.95 -12.09 -14.20
CA LEU A 189 -28.11 -12.03 -15.41
C LEU A 189 -27.67 -10.58 -15.71
N PRO A 190 -26.40 -10.35 -15.99
CA PRO A 190 -25.90 -9.00 -16.20
C PRO A 190 -26.49 -8.38 -17.45
N ARG A 191 -26.95 -7.13 -17.34
CA ARG A 191 -27.51 -6.37 -18.46
C ARG A 191 -27.23 -4.89 -18.28
N PHE A 192 -26.61 -4.28 -19.28
CA PHE A 192 -26.47 -2.82 -19.34
C PHE A 192 -27.75 -2.20 -19.90
N ASP A 193 -28.33 -1.24 -19.17
CA ASP A 193 -29.51 -0.51 -19.61
C ASP A 193 -29.11 0.66 -20.52
N LYS A 194 -29.29 0.48 -21.82
CA LYS A 194 -28.96 1.49 -22.84
C LYS A 194 -29.87 2.71 -22.80
N GLU A 195 -31.07 2.58 -22.24
CA GLU A 195 -32.01 3.71 -22.07
C GLU A 195 -31.61 4.63 -20.94
N ARG A 196 -30.73 4.17 -20.05
CA ARG A 196 -30.15 4.96 -18.95
C ARG A 196 -28.62 5.07 -19.10
N PRO A 197 -28.16 5.79 -20.13
CA PRO A 197 -26.73 5.87 -20.43
C PRO A 197 -25.97 6.59 -19.33
N LYS A 198 -24.77 6.08 -19.03
CA LYS A 198 -23.82 6.66 -18.07
C LYS A 198 -22.88 7.61 -18.85
N VAL A 199 -23.23 8.90 -18.87
CA VAL A 199 -22.55 9.87 -19.74
C VAL A 199 -22.33 11.19 -19.00
N GLY A 200 -21.08 11.56 -18.81
CA GLY A 200 -20.64 12.78 -18.14
C GLY A 200 -20.70 14.02 -19.03
N LEU A 201 -21.89 14.38 -19.54
CA LEU A 201 -22.09 15.64 -20.26
C LEU A 201 -22.48 16.78 -19.31
N PRO A 202 -22.04 18.03 -19.52
CA PRO A 202 -22.23 19.15 -18.58
C PRO A 202 -23.65 19.28 -18.03
N PHE A 203 -24.68 19.24 -18.90
CA PHE A 203 -26.08 19.34 -18.47
C PHE A 203 -26.57 18.16 -17.64
N ARG A 204 -25.98 16.96 -17.84
CA ARG A 204 -26.29 15.77 -17.02
C ARG A 204 -25.56 15.82 -15.68
N VAL A 205 -24.30 16.24 -15.69
CA VAL A 205 -23.48 16.36 -14.48
C VAL A 205 -24.16 17.25 -13.44
N THR A 206 -24.61 18.45 -13.81
CA THR A 206 -25.32 19.37 -12.91
C THR A 206 -26.59 18.74 -12.31
N ARG A 207 -27.39 18.07 -13.14
CA ARG A 207 -28.59 17.38 -12.70
C ARG A 207 -28.27 16.20 -11.77
N ASN A 208 -27.27 15.40 -12.13
CA ASN A 208 -26.86 14.23 -11.36
C ASN A 208 -26.24 14.64 -10.02
N HIS A 209 -25.47 15.74 -10.00
CA HIS A 209 -24.94 16.30 -8.75
C HIS A 209 -26.08 16.77 -7.82
N ALA A 210 -27.09 17.47 -8.34
CA ALA A 210 -28.26 17.85 -7.56
C ALA A 210 -29.03 16.61 -7.03
N ARG A 211 -29.09 15.50 -7.80
CA ARG A 211 -29.62 14.22 -7.35
C ARG A 211 -28.79 13.65 -6.20
N LEU A 212 -27.47 13.64 -6.36
CA LEU A 212 -26.54 13.09 -5.38
C LEU A 212 -26.61 13.83 -4.04
N LEU A 213 -26.71 15.16 -4.06
CA LEU A 213 -26.86 15.96 -2.85
C LEU A 213 -28.17 15.65 -2.10
N ARG A 214 -29.30 15.46 -2.83
CA ARG A 214 -30.55 15.02 -2.20
C ARG A 214 -30.44 13.60 -1.65
N LEU A 215 -29.79 12.72 -2.39
CA LEU A 215 -29.60 11.32 -1.99
C LEU A 215 -28.73 11.22 -0.73
N ARG A 216 -27.74 12.10 -0.56
CA ARG A 216 -26.92 12.19 0.65
C ARG A 216 -27.76 12.36 1.90
N GLU A 217 -28.83 13.16 1.86
CA GLU A 217 -29.72 13.34 3.01
C GLU A 217 -30.49 12.05 3.32
N THR A 218 -30.92 11.32 2.29
CA THR A 218 -31.58 10.01 2.47
C THR A 218 -30.61 8.98 3.05
N ILE A 219 -29.37 8.96 2.58
CA ILE A 219 -28.29 8.10 3.11
C ILE A 219 -27.98 8.49 4.56
N ARG A 220 -27.95 9.78 4.89
CA ARG A 220 -27.77 10.25 6.28
C ARG A 220 -28.85 9.66 7.19
N ALA A 221 -30.11 9.73 6.81
CA ALA A 221 -31.22 9.17 7.59
C ALA A 221 -31.09 7.65 7.78
N GLU A 222 -30.61 6.93 6.79
CA GLU A 222 -30.30 5.49 6.89
C GLU A 222 -29.17 5.24 7.90
N LEU A 223 -28.10 6.02 7.85
CA LEU A 223 -26.95 5.88 8.76
C LEU A 223 -27.28 6.33 10.18
N GLU A 224 -28.22 7.26 10.37
CA GLU A 224 -28.78 7.61 11.68
C GLU A 224 -29.44 6.40 12.36
N ALA A 225 -30.21 5.63 11.61
CA ALA A 225 -30.88 4.43 12.11
C ALA A 225 -29.95 3.22 12.27
N SER A 226 -28.74 3.30 11.76
CA SER A 226 -27.80 2.19 11.70
C SER A 226 -27.26 1.82 13.09
N SER A 227 -27.07 0.52 13.33
CA SER A 227 -26.41 -0.02 14.54
C SER A 227 -24.89 0.20 14.55
N TRP A 228 -24.30 0.65 13.43
CA TRP A 228 -22.86 0.92 13.35
C TRP A 228 -22.42 2.12 14.19
N ASN A 229 -23.35 3.04 14.47
CA ASN A 229 -23.16 4.21 15.30
C ASN A 229 -23.77 3.96 16.67
N GLY A 230 -22.99 3.42 17.59
CA GLY A 230 -23.42 2.98 18.92
C GLY A 230 -23.00 3.93 20.04
N TYR A 231 -23.74 3.93 21.13
CA TYR A 231 -23.40 4.65 22.37
C TYR A 231 -23.28 3.67 23.54
N THR A 232 -22.24 3.84 24.36
CA THR A 232 -22.06 3.14 25.62
C THR A 232 -21.67 4.14 26.71
N GLY A 233 -22.08 3.87 27.96
CA GLY A 233 -21.81 4.73 29.11
C GLY A 233 -23.08 5.33 29.69
N PRO A 234 -22.96 6.23 30.70
CA PRO A 234 -24.09 6.82 31.40
C PRO A 234 -24.87 7.80 30.51
N GLU A 235 -26.19 7.81 30.65
CA GLU A 235 -27.02 8.80 29.97
C GLU A 235 -26.69 10.22 30.47
N GLY A 236 -26.55 11.17 29.52
CA GLY A 236 -26.20 12.55 29.86
C GLY A 236 -24.80 12.74 30.42
N ALA A 237 -23.84 11.89 30.01
CA ALA A 237 -22.45 12.01 30.46
C ALA A 237 -21.88 13.41 30.21
N SER A 238 -21.27 14.04 31.21
CA SER A 238 -20.63 15.35 31.09
C SER A 238 -19.34 15.30 30.23
N THR A 239 -18.74 14.12 30.13
CA THR A 239 -17.59 13.84 29.22
C THR A 239 -18.00 12.81 28.20
N LEU A 240 -17.89 13.18 26.94
CA LEU A 240 -18.19 12.31 25.80
C LEU A 240 -16.92 12.06 24.99
N VAL A 241 -16.62 10.80 24.73
CA VAL A 241 -15.65 10.39 23.71
C VAL A 241 -16.41 10.13 22.42
N VAL A 242 -16.02 10.82 21.33
CA VAL A 242 -16.50 10.52 19.98
C VAL A 242 -15.34 9.85 19.23
N ALA A 243 -15.53 8.60 18.84
CA ALA A 243 -14.46 7.83 18.23
C ALA A 243 -14.93 7.14 16.95
N SER A 244 -14.09 7.15 15.90
CA SER A 244 -14.40 6.51 14.63
C SER A 244 -13.57 5.24 14.39
N GLY A 245 -14.20 4.26 13.72
CA GLY A 245 -13.55 3.03 13.31
C GLY A 245 -12.80 2.35 14.47
N LEU A 246 -11.57 1.91 14.21
CA LEU A 246 -10.73 1.21 15.18
C LEU A 246 -10.42 2.05 16.44
N SER A 247 -10.38 3.40 16.33
CA SER A 247 -10.13 4.28 17.47
C SER A 247 -11.22 4.17 18.56
N ALA A 248 -12.41 3.69 18.21
CA ALA A 248 -13.44 3.40 19.20
C ALA A 248 -13.06 2.23 20.13
N THR A 249 -12.35 1.23 19.62
CA THR A 249 -11.82 0.12 20.43
C THR A 249 -10.77 0.63 21.42
N TYR A 250 -9.88 1.53 20.99
CA TYR A 250 -8.88 2.13 21.87
C TYR A 250 -9.52 3.03 22.95
N GLY A 251 -10.57 3.77 22.57
CA GLY A 251 -11.33 4.58 23.53
C GLY A 251 -12.03 3.73 24.59
N ASP A 252 -12.70 2.66 24.20
CA ASP A 252 -13.37 1.71 25.11
C ASP A 252 -12.36 1.08 26.08
N GLU A 253 -11.22 0.61 25.57
CA GLU A 253 -10.16 0.04 26.39
C GLU A 253 -9.57 1.06 27.37
N ALA A 254 -9.31 2.27 26.92
CA ALA A 254 -8.78 3.35 27.78
C ALA A 254 -9.78 3.74 28.88
N ILE A 255 -11.09 3.79 28.58
CA ILE A 255 -12.15 4.05 29.57
C ILE A 255 -12.14 2.96 30.65
N ARG A 256 -12.04 1.69 30.26
CA ARG A 256 -11.98 0.56 31.21
C ARG A 256 -10.71 0.56 32.05
N LEU A 257 -9.54 0.77 31.42
CA LEU A 257 -8.26 0.82 32.14
C LEU A 257 -8.22 1.94 33.22
N LEU A 258 -8.92 3.05 32.94
CA LEU A 258 -9.04 4.15 33.89
C LEU A 258 -10.25 4.02 34.85
N GLN A 259 -11.05 2.96 34.74
CA GLN A 259 -12.28 2.75 35.52
C GLN A 259 -13.21 3.98 35.44
N LEU A 260 -13.53 4.40 34.21
CA LEU A 260 -14.34 5.59 33.91
C LEU A 260 -15.69 5.26 33.30
N GLU A 261 -16.12 3.98 33.27
CA GLU A 261 -17.33 3.51 32.62
C GLU A 261 -18.61 4.21 33.12
N ASP A 262 -18.62 4.60 34.41
CA ASP A 262 -19.72 5.31 35.04
C ASP A 262 -19.70 6.84 34.84
N ARG A 263 -18.66 7.39 34.18
CA ARG A 263 -18.43 8.82 34.06
C ARG A 263 -18.30 9.31 32.62
N VAL A 264 -17.89 8.46 31.72
CA VAL A 264 -17.57 8.79 30.32
C VAL A 264 -18.53 8.07 29.38
N GLY A 265 -19.17 8.83 28.51
CA GLY A 265 -19.90 8.28 27.39
C GLY A 265 -18.98 8.05 26.21
N LEU A 266 -19.15 6.95 25.49
CA LEU A 266 -18.45 6.67 24.25
C LEU A 266 -19.47 6.59 23.10
N LEU A 267 -19.42 7.55 22.18
CA LEU A 267 -20.12 7.52 20.93
C LEU A 267 -19.17 6.95 19.85
N LYS A 268 -19.41 5.70 19.49
CA LYS A 268 -18.72 5.05 18.38
C LYS A 268 -19.38 5.41 17.07
N LEU A 269 -18.62 5.87 16.09
CA LEU A 269 -19.03 6.12 14.72
C LEU A 269 -18.37 5.09 13.78
N GLY A 270 -19.15 4.15 13.30
CA GLY A 270 -18.74 3.17 12.28
C GLY A 270 -19.21 3.57 10.87
N ALA A 271 -20.15 4.51 10.76
CA ALA A 271 -20.51 5.19 9.52
C ALA A 271 -20.22 6.69 9.71
N THR A 272 -19.18 7.19 9.05
CA THR A 272 -18.60 8.51 9.34
C THR A 272 -18.92 9.56 8.28
N TRP A 273 -19.48 9.17 7.15
CA TRP A 273 -19.95 10.11 6.12
C TRP A 273 -21.15 9.55 5.33
N PRO A 274 -22.21 10.35 5.13
CA PRO A 274 -22.48 11.61 5.84
C PRO A 274 -22.63 11.40 7.34
N LEU A 275 -22.17 12.38 8.14
CA LEU A 275 -22.23 12.28 9.60
C LEU A 275 -23.67 12.07 10.10
N PRO A 276 -23.92 11.19 11.09
CA PRO A 276 -25.20 10.98 11.72
C PRO A 276 -25.52 12.13 12.69
N ALA A 277 -26.02 13.23 12.13
CA ALA A 277 -26.12 14.53 12.79
C ALA A 277 -27.00 14.50 14.05
N GLU A 278 -28.18 13.87 13.96
CA GLU A 278 -29.14 13.82 15.05
C GLU A 278 -28.56 13.05 16.27
N ARG A 279 -27.96 11.90 16.00
CA ARG A 279 -27.33 11.05 17.02
C ARG A 279 -26.15 11.76 17.70
N ILE A 280 -25.35 12.49 16.91
CA ILE A 280 -24.23 13.27 17.44
C ILE A 280 -24.75 14.40 18.35
N LEU A 281 -25.73 15.20 17.88
CA LEU A 281 -26.29 16.31 18.66
C LEU A 281 -26.98 15.85 19.93
N GLU A 282 -27.66 14.71 19.89
CA GLU A 282 -28.29 14.09 21.08
C GLU A 282 -27.28 13.81 22.19
N ARG A 283 -26.07 13.36 21.81
CA ARG A 283 -25.02 12.98 22.78
C ARG A 283 -24.07 14.12 23.13
N VAL A 284 -23.87 15.07 22.22
CA VAL A 284 -23.03 16.25 22.47
C VAL A 284 -23.76 17.28 23.34
N GLY A 285 -25.08 17.46 23.15
CA GLY A 285 -25.85 18.48 23.88
C GLY A 285 -25.71 18.45 25.40
N PRO A 286 -25.78 17.29 26.07
CA PRO A 286 -25.56 17.20 27.52
C PRO A 286 -24.09 17.31 27.98
N ALA A 287 -23.12 17.17 27.06
CA ALA A 287 -21.71 17.10 27.42
C ALA A 287 -21.08 18.48 27.68
N GLU A 288 -20.25 18.56 28.68
CA GLU A 288 -19.39 19.74 28.96
C GLU A 288 -18.07 19.65 28.18
N THR A 289 -17.59 18.42 27.96
CA THR A 289 -16.35 18.16 27.22
C THR A 289 -16.55 17.01 26.23
N VAL A 290 -16.13 17.21 24.99
CA VAL A 290 -16.09 16.19 23.95
C VAL A 290 -14.63 15.94 23.56
N LEU A 291 -14.20 14.68 23.66
CA LEU A 291 -12.88 14.20 23.25
C LEU A 291 -13.02 13.39 21.95
N PHE A 292 -12.26 13.76 20.91
CA PHE A 292 -12.25 13.05 19.64
C PHE A 292 -11.08 12.08 19.56
N LEU A 293 -11.37 10.84 19.19
CA LEU A 293 -10.38 9.80 18.91
C LEU A 293 -10.59 9.27 17.49
N GLU A 294 -9.68 9.59 16.60
CA GLU A 294 -9.75 9.20 15.18
C GLU A 294 -8.36 9.11 14.56
N GLU A 295 -8.24 8.37 13.46
CA GLU A 295 -6.98 8.20 12.75
C GLU A 295 -6.63 9.41 11.89
N VAL A 296 -5.36 9.72 11.74
CA VAL A 296 -4.74 10.74 10.88
C VAL A 296 -5.36 12.13 11.06
N ASP A 297 -6.26 12.56 10.19
CA ASP A 297 -6.82 13.92 10.16
C ASP A 297 -7.99 14.11 11.15
N PRO A 298 -8.28 15.34 11.60
CA PRO A 298 -9.43 15.66 12.44
C PRO A 298 -10.74 15.73 11.63
N PHE A 299 -11.05 14.67 10.87
CA PHE A 299 -12.18 14.61 9.94
C PHE A 299 -13.54 14.63 10.64
N VAL A 300 -13.69 13.80 11.68
CA VAL A 300 -14.92 13.75 12.51
C VAL A 300 -14.97 14.96 13.43
N GLU A 301 -13.85 15.31 14.04
CA GLU A 301 -13.73 16.49 14.92
C GLU A 301 -14.20 17.76 14.21
N ASP A 302 -13.71 18.02 12.98
CA ASP A 302 -14.10 19.18 12.19
C ASP A 302 -15.58 19.14 11.81
N GLY A 303 -16.05 17.98 11.36
CA GLY A 303 -17.44 17.80 10.98
C GLY A 303 -18.41 18.02 12.15
N VAL A 304 -18.08 17.52 13.34
CA VAL A 304 -18.90 17.69 14.55
C VAL A 304 -18.85 19.15 15.04
N LYS A 305 -17.71 19.81 14.99
CA LYS A 305 -17.60 21.24 15.33
C LYS A 305 -18.47 22.12 14.44
N VAL A 306 -18.45 21.87 13.13
CA VAL A 306 -19.34 22.57 12.16
C VAL A 306 -20.80 22.29 12.48
N LEU A 307 -21.15 21.01 12.70
CA LEU A 307 -22.51 20.61 13.05
C LEU A 307 -23.01 21.32 14.32
N CYS A 308 -22.17 21.40 15.35
CA CYS A 308 -22.49 22.10 16.61
C CYS A 308 -22.63 23.61 16.41
N ALA A 309 -21.78 24.23 15.58
CA ALA A 309 -21.88 25.66 15.29
C ALA A 309 -23.19 26.01 14.54
N GLU A 310 -23.63 25.15 13.65
CA GLU A 310 -24.91 25.30 12.91
C GLU A 310 -26.14 25.04 13.79
N ASN A 311 -25.99 24.30 14.91
CA ASN A 311 -27.07 23.88 15.81
C ASN A 311 -26.79 24.32 17.27
N GLY A 312 -26.31 25.55 17.49
CA GLY A 312 -25.81 26.01 18.78
C GLY A 312 -26.76 25.83 19.96
N GLU A 313 -28.07 26.00 19.80
CA GLU A 313 -29.08 25.79 20.87
C GLU A 313 -29.11 24.32 21.32
N ARG A 314 -28.88 23.36 20.43
CA ARG A 314 -28.89 21.92 20.73
C ARG A 314 -27.53 21.42 21.22
N ALA A 315 -26.45 22.04 20.75
CA ALA A 315 -25.07 21.63 21.07
C ALA A 315 -24.62 22.12 22.46
N GLY A 316 -25.25 23.17 23.03
CA GLY A 316 -24.86 23.72 24.31
C GLY A 316 -23.48 24.41 24.27
N SER A 317 -22.90 24.62 25.47
CA SER A 317 -21.54 25.18 25.61
C SER A 317 -20.54 24.05 25.86
N VAL A 318 -19.96 23.51 24.79
CA VAL A 318 -19.09 22.32 24.82
C VAL A 318 -17.63 22.71 24.63
N ARG A 319 -16.75 22.12 25.43
CA ARG A 319 -15.30 22.19 25.24
C ARG A 319 -14.87 21.01 24.33
N PHE A 320 -14.35 21.30 23.17
CA PHE A 320 -13.80 20.29 22.26
C PHE A 320 -12.33 20.03 22.55
N ARG A 321 -11.93 18.76 22.58
CA ARG A 321 -10.57 18.28 22.73
C ARG A 321 -10.29 17.25 21.66
N GLY A 322 -9.16 17.39 20.96
CA GLY A 322 -8.82 16.47 19.89
C GLY A 322 -7.44 16.73 19.32
N LYS A 323 -7.32 16.55 18.03
CA LYS A 323 -6.08 16.80 17.31
C LYS A 323 -5.88 18.28 16.99
N ASN A 324 -6.96 19.02 16.72
CA ASN A 324 -6.89 20.43 16.36
C ASN A 324 -6.31 21.32 17.47
N ASP A 325 -6.54 20.99 18.73
CA ASP A 325 -5.98 21.73 19.88
C ASP A 325 -4.72 21.03 20.45
N GLY A 326 -4.23 19.99 19.81
CA GLY A 326 -3.07 19.21 20.24
C GLY A 326 -3.31 18.39 21.51
N PHE A 327 -4.59 18.21 21.92
CA PHE A 327 -4.91 17.44 23.11
C PHE A 327 -4.73 15.94 22.87
N VAL A 328 -5.04 15.45 21.69
CA VAL A 328 -4.77 14.07 21.27
C VAL A 328 -3.56 14.07 20.34
N ALA A 329 -2.45 13.56 20.82
CA ALA A 329 -1.19 13.51 20.09
C ALA A 329 -0.47 12.18 20.37
N GLY A 330 0.01 11.55 19.30
CA GLY A 330 0.96 10.45 19.38
C GLY A 330 2.40 10.96 19.64
N PRO A 331 3.38 10.06 19.61
CA PRO A 331 4.79 10.41 19.86
C PRO A 331 5.35 11.47 18.90
N ASN A 332 4.83 11.52 17.68
CA ASN A 332 5.27 12.43 16.61
C ASN A 332 4.42 13.71 16.51
N GLY A 333 3.43 13.88 17.36
CA GLY A 333 2.53 15.03 17.38
C GLY A 333 1.08 14.70 17.01
N PRO A 334 0.19 15.71 17.04
CA PRO A 334 -1.21 15.52 16.70
C PRO A 334 -1.35 15.27 15.19
N GLY A 335 -2.19 14.29 14.80
CA GLY A 335 -2.42 13.96 13.40
C GLY A 335 -1.26 13.22 12.68
N VAL A 336 -0.23 12.82 13.40
CA VAL A 336 0.93 12.10 12.85
C VAL A 336 1.03 10.73 13.50
N GLY A 337 1.12 9.71 12.67
CA GLY A 337 1.20 8.32 13.11
C GLY A 337 -0.17 7.70 13.40
N GLU A 338 -0.15 6.40 13.69
CA GLU A 338 -1.36 5.65 14.01
C GLU A 338 -1.87 5.93 15.43
N MET A 339 -3.18 5.86 15.59
CA MET A 339 -3.81 5.80 16.91
C MET A 339 -3.55 4.43 17.57
N ASN A 340 -3.49 4.45 18.88
CA ASN A 340 -3.38 3.24 19.69
C ASN A 340 -3.98 3.47 21.08
N THR A 341 -4.05 2.41 21.89
CA THR A 341 -4.57 2.45 23.26
C THR A 341 -3.78 3.43 24.14
N ASP A 342 -2.45 3.51 24.00
CA ASP A 342 -1.63 4.43 24.82
C ASP A 342 -1.95 5.90 24.55
N THR A 343 -2.20 6.26 23.29
CA THR A 343 -2.59 7.62 22.91
C THR A 343 -3.98 7.97 23.49
N ALA A 344 -4.95 7.06 23.37
CA ALA A 344 -6.29 7.22 23.92
C ALA A 344 -6.25 7.30 25.46
N LEU A 345 -5.49 6.39 26.10
CA LEU A 345 -5.28 6.34 27.55
C LEU A 345 -4.64 7.63 28.08
N SER A 346 -3.61 8.12 27.40
CA SER A 346 -2.92 9.36 27.78
C SER A 346 -3.84 10.58 27.69
N ALA A 347 -4.67 10.66 26.64
CA ALA A 347 -5.63 11.75 26.48
C ALA A 347 -6.71 11.73 27.58
N LEU A 348 -7.31 10.56 27.86
CA LEU A 348 -8.30 10.42 28.92
C LEU A 348 -7.71 10.63 30.30
N ALA A 349 -6.54 10.07 30.58
CA ALA A 349 -5.84 10.27 31.88
C ALA A 349 -5.55 11.74 32.14
N ARG A 350 -5.10 12.49 31.13
CA ARG A 350 -4.88 13.94 31.21
C ARG A 350 -6.19 14.71 31.44
N LEU A 351 -7.31 14.26 30.85
CA LEU A 351 -8.61 14.91 31.00
C LEU A 351 -9.16 14.77 32.44
N PHE A 352 -8.87 13.64 33.07
CA PHE A 352 -9.35 13.34 34.44
C PHE A 352 -8.32 13.51 35.54
N ASP A 353 -7.15 14.08 35.22
CA ASP A 353 -6.01 14.22 36.14
C ASP A 353 -5.66 12.89 36.82
N ARG A 354 -5.61 11.82 36.04
CA ARG A 354 -5.27 10.47 36.50
C ARG A 354 -3.93 10.04 35.96
N VAL A 355 -3.22 9.25 36.74
CA VAL A 355 -2.03 8.54 36.28
C VAL A 355 -2.47 7.13 35.86
N PRO A 356 -2.26 6.72 34.61
CA PRO A 356 -2.57 5.37 34.21
C PRO A 356 -1.74 4.35 35.00
N ASP A 357 -2.40 3.34 35.54
CA ASP A 357 -1.67 2.20 36.09
C ASP A 357 -1.09 1.37 34.89
N ARG A 358 0.20 1.54 34.70
CA ARG A 358 0.97 0.82 33.67
C ARG A 358 1.68 -0.42 34.22
N GLY A 359 1.34 -0.83 35.45
CA GLY A 359 2.07 -1.84 36.18
C GLY A 359 3.43 -1.34 36.69
N GLU A 360 4.23 -2.22 37.24
CA GLU A 360 5.59 -1.88 37.64
C GLU A 360 6.44 -1.54 36.40
N PRO A 361 7.23 -0.44 36.47
CA PRO A 361 8.12 -0.13 35.37
C PRO A 361 9.12 -1.27 35.14
N ILE A 362 9.39 -1.56 33.86
CA ILE A 362 10.42 -2.54 33.50
C ILE A 362 11.73 -2.07 34.12
N PRO A 363 12.43 -2.90 34.93
CA PRO A 363 13.71 -2.53 35.52
C PRO A 363 14.69 -2.07 34.42
N GLU A 364 15.41 -0.96 34.67
CA GLU A 364 16.36 -0.41 33.69
C GLU A 364 17.39 -1.44 33.20
N GLU A 365 17.80 -2.34 34.09
CA GLU A 365 18.73 -3.41 33.76
C GLU A 365 18.14 -4.40 32.74
N LEU A 366 16.85 -4.75 32.87
CA LEU A 366 16.16 -5.63 31.93
C LEU A 366 15.91 -4.93 30.58
N GLN A 367 15.60 -3.64 30.63
CA GLN A 367 15.48 -2.82 29.42
C GLN A 367 16.81 -2.74 28.68
N ALA A 368 17.92 -2.47 29.37
CA ALA A 368 19.25 -2.42 28.77
C ALA A 368 19.66 -3.79 28.18
N GLN A 369 19.31 -4.91 28.86
CA GLN A 369 19.53 -6.26 28.33
C GLN A 369 18.70 -6.51 27.05
N ALA A 370 17.45 -6.08 27.02
CA ALA A 370 16.59 -6.20 25.85
C ALA A 370 17.12 -5.34 24.68
N GLU A 371 17.53 -4.10 24.94
CA GLU A 371 18.13 -3.19 23.95
C GLU A 371 19.45 -3.76 23.39
N ALA A 372 20.28 -4.37 24.23
CA ALA A 372 21.52 -5.04 23.78
C ALA A 372 21.26 -6.24 22.84
N LEU A 373 20.08 -6.86 22.94
CA LEU A 373 19.68 -7.96 22.04
C LEU A 373 19.07 -7.46 20.73
N LEU A 374 18.71 -6.17 20.64
CA LEU A 374 18.18 -5.58 19.42
C LEU A 374 19.30 -5.45 18.38
N VAL A 375 19.18 -6.18 17.29
CA VAL A 375 20.05 -6.04 16.14
C VAL A 375 19.44 -5.02 15.19
N PRO A 376 20.08 -3.86 14.95
CA PRO A 376 19.63 -2.92 13.93
C PRO A 376 19.52 -3.63 12.59
N ARG A 377 18.37 -3.56 11.95
CA ARG A 377 18.12 -4.16 10.64
C ARG A 377 17.81 -3.07 9.64
N GLU A 378 18.79 -2.70 8.85
CA GLU A 378 18.56 -1.83 7.71
C GLU A 378 17.79 -2.57 6.61
N LEU A 379 16.94 -1.85 5.90
CA LEU A 379 16.32 -2.36 4.68
C LEU A 379 17.40 -2.66 3.65
N SER A 380 17.42 -3.89 3.14
CA SER A 380 18.41 -4.33 2.16
C SER A 380 17.80 -5.21 1.08
N PHE A 381 18.45 -5.28 -0.06
CA PHE A 381 18.11 -6.25 -1.08
C PHE A 381 18.25 -7.68 -0.56
N CYS A 382 17.32 -8.55 -0.92
CA CYS A 382 17.39 -9.97 -0.61
C CYS A 382 18.70 -10.61 -1.12
N GLN A 383 19.06 -11.76 -0.57
CA GLN A 383 20.16 -12.56 -1.12
C GLN A 383 19.86 -12.96 -2.59
N GLY A 384 20.83 -12.81 -3.47
CA GLY A 384 20.67 -13.10 -4.90
C GLY A 384 19.70 -12.19 -5.65
N CYS A 385 19.27 -11.09 -5.05
CA CYS A 385 18.36 -10.14 -5.69
C CYS A 385 19.00 -9.54 -6.96
N PRO A 386 18.33 -9.62 -8.13
CA PRO A 386 18.89 -9.08 -9.39
C PRO A 386 19.07 -7.57 -9.36
N HIS A 387 18.28 -6.84 -8.58
CA HIS A 387 18.43 -5.39 -8.45
C HIS A 387 19.80 -4.98 -7.96
N ARG A 388 20.49 -5.83 -7.20
CA ARG A 388 21.86 -5.55 -6.74
C ARG A 388 22.84 -5.44 -7.91
N ALA A 389 22.73 -6.34 -8.89
CA ALA A 389 23.52 -6.26 -10.12
C ALA A 389 23.13 -5.04 -10.96
N SER A 390 21.83 -4.79 -11.09
CA SER A 390 21.30 -3.65 -11.84
C SER A 390 21.83 -2.32 -11.30
N PHE A 391 21.76 -2.11 -9.98
CA PHE A 391 22.24 -0.86 -9.37
C PHE A 391 23.77 -0.75 -9.36
N PHE A 392 24.48 -1.88 -9.31
CA PHE A 392 25.91 -1.85 -9.50
C PHE A 392 26.28 -1.40 -10.92
N ALA A 393 25.59 -1.92 -11.94
CA ALA A 393 25.79 -1.49 -13.33
C ALA A 393 25.47 0.01 -13.52
N VAL A 394 24.34 0.48 -12.95
CA VAL A 394 23.98 1.92 -12.98
C VAL A 394 25.03 2.78 -12.32
N LYS A 395 25.50 2.38 -11.13
CA LYS A 395 26.56 3.09 -10.41
C LYS A 395 27.83 3.20 -11.26
N THR A 396 28.25 2.09 -11.83
CA THR A 396 29.46 2.02 -12.65
C THR A 396 29.34 2.91 -13.88
N ALA A 397 28.22 2.87 -14.61
CA ALA A 397 28.01 3.68 -15.80
C ALA A 397 28.02 5.19 -15.49
N LEU A 398 27.32 5.62 -14.42
CA LEU A 398 27.28 7.02 -14.01
C LEU A 398 28.65 7.53 -13.52
N GLU A 399 29.45 6.70 -12.85
CA GLU A 399 30.79 7.04 -12.42
C GLU A 399 31.78 7.14 -13.60
N LEU A 400 31.63 6.26 -14.60
CA LEU A 400 32.47 6.30 -15.82
C LEU A 400 32.11 7.49 -16.71
N ASP A 401 30.83 7.87 -16.80
CA ASP A 401 30.40 9.06 -17.53
C ASP A 401 31.01 10.38 -16.99
N GLY A 402 31.14 10.48 -15.67
CA GLY A 402 31.85 11.58 -15.01
C GLY A 402 31.19 12.95 -15.02
N ARG A 403 30.00 13.13 -15.60
CA ARG A 403 29.24 14.38 -15.65
C ARG A 403 28.33 14.60 -14.44
N ASP A 404 28.60 13.93 -13.31
CA ASP A 404 27.78 13.98 -12.08
C ASP A 404 26.31 13.58 -12.31
N GLY A 405 26.09 12.55 -13.14
CA GLY A 405 24.78 12.00 -13.44
C GLY A 405 24.11 11.38 -12.22
N PHE A 406 22.79 11.32 -12.22
CA PHE A 406 22.02 10.80 -11.08
C PHE A 406 20.82 9.94 -11.50
N LEU A 407 20.31 9.18 -10.52
CA LEU A 407 19.21 8.25 -10.68
C LEU A 407 17.95 8.77 -10.01
N VAL A 408 16.83 8.77 -10.74
CA VAL A 408 15.48 8.97 -10.22
C VAL A 408 14.72 7.66 -10.25
N GLY A 409 13.94 7.40 -9.22
CA GLY A 409 13.20 6.16 -9.06
C GLY A 409 11.77 6.34 -8.59
N ASP A 410 11.13 5.23 -8.37
CA ASP A 410 9.79 5.18 -7.84
C ASP A 410 9.59 3.97 -6.89
N ILE A 411 8.34 3.56 -6.65
CA ILE A 411 7.97 2.63 -5.61
C ILE A 411 8.07 1.18 -6.08
N GLY A 412 8.90 0.41 -5.41
CA GLY A 412 9.11 -1.02 -5.59
C GLY A 412 10.28 -1.51 -4.74
N CYS A 413 10.63 -2.81 -4.83
CA CYS A 413 11.81 -3.36 -4.13
C CYS A 413 13.10 -2.58 -4.45
N TYR A 414 13.19 -2.04 -5.64
CA TYR A 414 14.31 -1.21 -6.08
C TYR A 414 14.38 0.16 -5.37
N GLY A 415 13.30 0.64 -4.74
CA GLY A 415 13.34 1.83 -3.90
C GLY A 415 14.32 1.73 -2.73
N MET A 416 14.69 0.50 -2.33
CA MET A 416 15.77 0.28 -1.35
C MET A 416 17.13 0.80 -1.80
N ALA A 417 17.29 1.08 -3.10
CA ALA A 417 18.52 1.72 -3.61
C ALA A 417 18.72 3.17 -3.13
N ALA A 418 17.73 3.78 -2.48
CA ALA A 418 17.90 5.04 -1.77
C ALA A 418 18.66 4.88 -0.44
N GLY A 419 18.62 3.68 0.15
CA GLY A 419 19.29 3.37 1.42
C GLY A 419 20.78 3.03 1.27
N THR A 420 21.48 2.92 2.42
CA THR A 420 22.92 2.61 2.51
C THR A 420 23.29 1.29 1.85
N THR A 421 22.46 0.26 2.04
CA THR A 421 22.65 -1.08 1.46
C THR A 421 22.29 -1.15 -0.04
N GLY A 422 21.74 -0.08 -0.61
CA GLY A 422 21.37 0.07 -2.01
C GLY A 422 22.22 1.08 -2.76
N PHE A 423 23.45 1.32 -2.31
CA PHE A 423 24.44 2.26 -2.88
C PHE A 423 24.03 3.74 -2.78
N GLN A 424 22.94 4.09 -2.11
CA GLN A 424 22.38 5.45 -2.03
C GLN A 424 22.18 6.12 -3.40
N GLN A 425 21.79 5.33 -4.40
CA GLN A 425 21.76 5.77 -5.80
C GLN A 425 20.55 6.61 -6.15
N ILE A 426 19.35 6.24 -5.67
CA ILE A 426 18.14 6.99 -5.98
C ILE A 426 18.15 8.31 -5.24
N LYS A 427 18.09 9.43 -5.99
CA LYS A 427 18.13 10.78 -5.45
C LYS A 427 16.75 11.45 -5.36
N ALA A 428 15.78 10.98 -6.14
CA ALA A 428 14.38 11.42 -6.06
C ALA A 428 13.46 10.20 -6.18
N LEU A 429 12.51 10.09 -5.24
CA LEU A 429 11.53 9.01 -5.18
C LEU A 429 10.25 9.56 -4.56
N HIS A 430 9.11 9.42 -5.23
CA HIS A 430 7.82 9.95 -4.76
C HIS A 430 6.71 8.89 -4.85
N CYS A 431 6.01 8.82 -5.98
CA CYS A 431 4.93 7.86 -6.19
C CYS A 431 5.28 6.89 -7.33
N MET A 432 4.48 5.84 -7.47
CA MET A 432 4.69 4.81 -8.47
C MET A 432 4.65 5.40 -9.88
N GLY A 433 5.72 5.18 -10.67
CA GLY A 433 5.93 5.74 -12.01
C GLY A 433 6.52 7.14 -12.06
N SER A 434 6.67 7.84 -10.93
CA SER A 434 7.15 9.23 -10.91
C SER A 434 8.58 9.42 -11.42
N GLY A 435 9.44 8.41 -11.28
CA GLY A 435 10.82 8.46 -11.75
C GLY A 435 10.92 8.73 -13.25
N MET A 436 10.12 8.04 -14.05
CA MET A 436 10.10 8.24 -15.50
C MET A 436 9.62 9.66 -15.89
N GLY A 437 8.54 10.14 -15.26
CA GLY A 437 8.05 11.51 -15.48
C GLY A 437 9.05 12.58 -15.04
N ASN A 438 9.72 12.37 -13.89
CA ASN A 438 10.76 13.28 -13.42
C ASN A 438 11.94 13.36 -14.39
N ALA A 439 12.39 12.22 -14.95
CA ALA A 439 13.47 12.20 -15.94
C ALA A 439 13.08 13.00 -17.20
N CYS A 440 11.84 12.90 -17.68
CA CYS A 440 11.34 13.74 -18.77
C CYS A 440 11.45 15.25 -18.43
N GLY A 441 11.11 15.62 -17.18
CA GLY A 441 11.24 17.00 -16.72
C GLY A 441 12.69 17.47 -16.67
N PHE A 442 13.58 16.71 -16.07
CA PHE A 442 15.00 17.02 -15.98
C PHE A 442 15.65 17.13 -17.36
N SER A 443 15.31 16.24 -18.30
CA SER A 443 15.86 16.30 -19.66
C SER A 443 15.60 17.63 -20.37
N ARG A 444 14.48 18.29 -20.07
CA ARG A 444 14.11 19.60 -20.64
C ARG A 444 14.97 20.74 -20.11
N LEU A 445 15.60 20.58 -18.95
CA LEU A 445 16.51 21.56 -18.36
C LEU A 445 17.81 21.74 -19.16
N LYS A 446 18.12 20.84 -20.11
CA LYS A 446 19.25 21.02 -21.03
C LYS A 446 19.21 22.36 -21.76
N GLY A 447 18.02 22.83 -22.12
CA GLY A 447 17.84 24.17 -22.72
C GLY A 447 18.22 25.32 -21.78
N PHE A 448 18.44 25.05 -20.50
CA PHE A 448 18.85 26.02 -19.47
C PHE A 448 20.26 25.75 -18.93
N GLY A 449 21.06 24.92 -19.63
CA GLY A 449 22.45 24.64 -19.25
C GLY A 449 22.61 23.48 -18.23
N PHE A 450 21.60 22.62 -18.11
CA PHE A 450 21.71 21.43 -17.27
C PHE A 450 22.42 20.30 -18.05
N GLU A 451 23.57 19.85 -17.56
CA GLU A 451 24.44 18.90 -18.26
C GLU A 451 24.47 17.50 -17.63
N GLN A 452 23.93 17.34 -16.42
CA GLN A 452 23.93 16.06 -15.70
C GLN A 452 23.05 15.02 -16.43
N PRO A 453 23.58 13.83 -16.75
CA PRO A 453 22.76 12.73 -17.25
C PRO A 453 21.73 12.29 -16.23
N VAL A 454 20.52 12.02 -16.70
CA VAL A 454 19.43 11.54 -15.87
C VAL A 454 19.02 10.15 -16.29
N VAL A 455 19.13 9.21 -15.36
CA VAL A 455 18.66 7.83 -15.52
C VAL A 455 17.43 7.65 -14.65
N ALA A 456 16.35 7.10 -15.20
CA ALA A 456 15.18 6.70 -14.42
C ALA A 456 15.13 5.18 -14.28
N VAL A 457 14.75 4.72 -13.10
CA VAL A 457 14.50 3.30 -12.84
C VAL A 457 13.03 3.07 -12.52
N ALA A 458 12.45 2.03 -13.11
CA ALA A 458 11.10 1.56 -12.81
C ALA A 458 11.06 0.02 -12.82
N GLY A 459 10.12 -0.59 -12.11
CA GLY A 459 9.88 -2.03 -12.17
C GLY A 459 9.00 -2.41 -13.37
N ASP A 460 8.96 -3.71 -13.68
CA ASP A 460 8.10 -4.30 -14.71
C ASP A 460 6.62 -3.96 -14.50
N SER A 461 6.13 -4.12 -13.29
CA SER A 461 4.75 -3.75 -12.92
C SER A 461 4.51 -2.25 -13.06
N THR A 462 5.44 -1.42 -12.58
CA THR A 462 5.35 0.04 -12.69
C THR A 462 5.34 0.53 -14.13
N PHE A 463 6.10 -0.13 -15.01
CA PHE A 463 6.12 0.23 -16.43
C PHE A 463 4.71 0.18 -17.04
N PHE A 464 3.94 -0.87 -16.75
CA PHE A 464 2.56 -0.98 -17.21
C PHE A 464 1.56 -0.15 -16.39
N HIS A 465 1.84 0.08 -15.10
CA HIS A 465 0.97 0.87 -14.23
C HIS A 465 0.91 2.35 -14.62
N ALA A 466 2.08 2.99 -14.79
CA ALA A 466 2.18 4.42 -15.04
C ALA A 466 3.35 4.82 -15.97
N GLY A 467 4.23 3.88 -16.31
CA GLY A 467 5.43 4.17 -17.11
C GLY A 467 5.15 4.42 -18.60
N LEU A 468 4.15 3.73 -19.18
CA LEU A 468 3.82 3.88 -20.61
C LEU A 468 3.47 5.33 -21.00
N PRO A 469 2.61 6.07 -20.27
CA PRO A 469 2.34 7.48 -20.59
C PRO A 469 3.60 8.36 -20.49
N ALA A 470 4.46 8.12 -19.49
CA ALA A 470 5.69 8.87 -19.33
C ALA A 470 6.69 8.60 -20.48
N LEU A 471 6.78 7.34 -20.94
CA LEU A 471 7.60 6.98 -22.11
C LEU A 471 7.06 7.62 -23.40
N ALA A 472 5.74 7.62 -23.59
CA ALA A 472 5.12 8.28 -24.74
C ALA A 472 5.41 9.79 -24.74
N ASP A 473 5.33 10.45 -23.58
CA ASP A 473 5.69 11.88 -23.41
C ASP A 473 7.17 12.13 -23.72
N ALA A 474 8.06 11.26 -23.23
CA ALA A 474 9.50 11.34 -23.50
C ALA A 474 9.81 11.27 -25.00
N VAL A 475 9.24 10.28 -25.71
CA VAL A 475 9.44 10.10 -27.14
C VAL A 475 8.85 11.26 -27.94
N HIS A 476 7.61 11.66 -27.60
CA HIS A 476 6.91 12.77 -28.27
C HIS A 476 7.70 14.08 -28.20
N HIS A 477 8.28 14.37 -27.05
CA HIS A 477 9.05 15.58 -26.81
C HIS A 477 10.55 15.44 -27.06
N LYS A 478 11.01 14.28 -27.57
CA LYS A 478 12.42 14.01 -27.84
C LYS A 478 13.30 14.27 -26.60
N ALA A 479 12.86 13.73 -25.47
CA ALA A 479 13.61 13.82 -24.22
C ALA A 479 15.02 13.22 -24.38
N ASP A 480 15.92 13.61 -23.49
CA ASP A 480 17.24 12.99 -23.37
C ASP A 480 17.32 12.32 -22.00
N ALA A 481 16.83 11.10 -21.95
CA ALA A 481 16.73 10.32 -20.72
C ALA A 481 16.81 8.81 -21.01
N VAL A 482 17.49 8.11 -20.11
CA VAL A 482 17.61 6.65 -20.16
C VAL A 482 16.68 6.05 -19.12
N PHE A 483 15.83 5.12 -19.55
CA PHE A 483 14.90 4.39 -18.70
C PHE A 483 15.41 2.96 -18.49
N VAL A 484 15.77 2.62 -17.26
CA VAL A 484 16.14 1.25 -16.88
C VAL A 484 14.92 0.57 -16.26
N ILE A 485 14.38 -0.42 -16.96
CA ILE A 485 13.22 -1.17 -16.49
C ILE A 485 13.68 -2.50 -15.88
N LEU A 486 13.48 -2.64 -14.57
CA LEU A 486 13.89 -3.80 -13.79
C LEU A 486 12.81 -4.88 -13.89
N ASP A 487 13.00 -5.80 -14.82
CA ASP A 487 12.07 -6.90 -15.09
C ASP A 487 12.45 -8.13 -14.26
N ASN A 488 11.76 -8.32 -13.15
CA ASN A 488 11.94 -9.48 -12.28
C ASN A 488 10.77 -10.49 -12.36
N ALA A 489 9.88 -10.30 -13.31
CA ALA A 489 8.75 -11.14 -13.68
C ALA A 489 7.58 -11.18 -12.67
N VAL A 490 7.61 -10.44 -11.57
CA VAL A 490 6.55 -10.40 -10.55
C VAL A 490 6.50 -9.07 -9.80
N THR A 491 5.33 -8.68 -9.33
CA THR A 491 5.17 -7.57 -8.38
C THR A 491 5.60 -8.06 -6.99
N ALA A 492 6.92 -8.00 -6.73
CA ALA A 492 7.54 -8.76 -5.65
C ALA A 492 7.30 -8.17 -4.25
N MET A 493 7.30 -6.82 -4.11
CA MET A 493 7.25 -6.13 -2.83
C MET A 493 5.97 -6.46 -2.03
N THR A 494 4.86 -6.63 -2.70
CA THR A 494 3.53 -6.83 -2.11
C THR A 494 3.10 -8.29 -2.00
N GLY A 495 3.94 -9.26 -2.45
CA GLY A 495 3.62 -10.69 -2.31
C GLY A 495 3.73 -11.50 -3.61
N PHE A 496 4.51 -11.03 -4.58
CA PHE A 496 4.80 -11.74 -5.84
C PHE A 496 3.59 -11.92 -6.76
N GLN A 497 2.71 -10.93 -6.82
CA GLN A 497 1.54 -10.95 -7.70
C GLN A 497 1.98 -10.91 -9.16
N VAL A 498 1.18 -11.54 -10.01
CA VAL A 498 1.40 -11.49 -11.47
C VAL A 498 1.10 -10.09 -12.01
N ASN A 499 1.89 -9.68 -13.00
CA ASN A 499 1.71 -8.42 -13.73
C ASN A 499 1.78 -8.71 -15.24
N PRO A 500 1.55 -7.74 -16.13
CA PRO A 500 1.54 -7.98 -17.58
C PRO A 500 2.86 -8.56 -18.14
N ALA A 501 4.02 -8.28 -17.51
CA ALA A 501 5.31 -8.85 -17.95
C ALA A 501 5.57 -10.26 -17.38
N THR A 502 4.72 -10.77 -16.50
CA THR A 502 4.93 -12.11 -15.91
C THR A 502 4.83 -13.18 -17.01
N PRO A 503 5.84 -14.07 -17.14
CA PRO A 503 5.81 -15.15 -18.12
C PRO A 503 4.55 -16.00 -18.04
N ALA A 504 3.97 -16.36 -19.19
CA ALA A 504 2.71 -17.12 -19.29
C ALA A 504 2.71 -18.42 -18.47
N ALA A 505 3.86 -19.09 -18.36
CA ALA A 505 4.05 -20.29 -17.55
C ALA A 505 3.88 -20.04 -16.04
N VAL A 506 4.07 -18.80 -15.58
CA VAL A 506 3.90 -18.39 -14.18
C VAL A 506 2.52 -17.75 -13.97
N ALA A 507 2.01 -17.07 -14.97
CA ALA A 507 0.75 -16.33 -14.96
C ALA A 507 -0.48 -17.20 -15.33
N GLU A 508 -0.39 -18.52 -15.17
CA GLU A 508 -1.50 -19.46 -15.39
C GLU A 508 -2.18 -19.31 -16.77
N GLY A 509 -1.36 -19.12 -17.80
CA GLY A 509 -1.84 -19.01 -19.19
C GLY A 509 -2.30 -17.62 -19.61
N LYS A 510 -2.15 -16.59 -18.78
CA LYS A 510 -2.34 -15.19 -19.19
C LYS A 510 -1.28 -14.80 -20.23
N GLN A 511 -1.62 -13.88 -21.11
CA GLN A 511 -0.69 -13.40 -22.13
C GLN A 511 0.41 -12.54 -21.49
N GLU A 512 1.67 -12.90 -21.76
CA GLU A 512 2.84 -12.08 -21.43
C GLU A 512 2.94 -10.91 -22.41
N LEU A 513 3.11 -9.70 -21.87
CA LEU A 513 3.40 -8.49 -22.64
C LEU A 513 4.89 -8.14 -22.46
N ARG A 514 5.62 -8.10 -23.55
CA ARG A 514 7.04 -7.76 -23.52
C ARG A 514 7.25 -6.26 -23.42
N ILE A 515 8.02 -5.84 -22.44
CA ILE A 515 8.33 -4.44 -22.16
C ILE A 515 9.03 -3.79 -23.36
N GLU A 516 10.02 -4.49 -23.94
CA GLU A 516 10.78 -4.02 -25.08
C GLU A 516 9.92 -3.83 -26.34
N ASP A 517 8.92 -4.66 -26.55
CA ASP A 517 8.02 -4.53 -27.70
C ASP A 517 7.07 -3.34 -27.51
N ALA A 518 6.56 -3.13 -26.30
CA ALA A 518 5.77 -1.95 -25.97
C ALA A 518 6.58 -0.64 -26.12
N ALA A 519 7.83 -0.64 -25.65
CA ALA A 519 8.73 0.51 -25.78
C ALA A 519 9.05 0.83 -27.26
N ARG A 520 9.37 -0.18 -28.07
CA ARG A 520 9.60 -0.01 -29.51
C ARG A 520 8.33 0.43 -30.25
N GLY A 521 7.16 -0.08 -29.84
CA GLY A 521 5.87 0.35 -30.37
C GLY A 521 5.57 1.83 -30.17
N LEU A 522 6.13 2.42 -29.10
CA LEU A 522 6.07 3.87 -28.83
C LEU A 522 7.18 4.66 -29.53
N GLY A 523 8.14 4.00 -30.20
CA GLY A 523 9.24 4.64 -30.94
C GLY A 523 10.53 4.84 -30.13
N ALA A 524 10.66 4.22 -28.97
CA ALA A 524 11.90 4.23 -28.20
C ALA A 524 12.85 3.11 -28.65
N GLU A 525 14.16 3.34 -28.54
CA GLU A 525 15.15 2.26 -28.64
C GLU A 525 15.09 1.40 -27.38
N ALA A 526 15.01 0.08 -27.54
CA ALA A 526 14.90 -0.84 -26.42
C ALA A 526 15.85 -2.03 -26.56
N VAL A 527 16.65 -2.27 -25.51
CA VAL A 527 17.60 -3.38 -25.40
C VAL A 527 17.30 -4.20 -24.15
N VAL A 528 17.42 -5.51 -24.23
CA VAL A 528 17.23 -6.44 -23.09
C VAL A 528 18.57 -7.00 -22.67
N LEU A 529 18.88 -6.94 -21.38
CA LEU A 529 20.14 -7.37 -20.80
C LEU A 529 19.86 -8.16 -19.50
N ASP A 530 20.73 -9.09 -19.17
CA ASP A 530 20.74 -9.76 -17.85
C ASP A 530 21.96 -9.28 -17.03
N PRO A 531 21.78 -8.33 -16.12
CA PRO A 531 22.88 -7.77 -15.33
C PRO A 531 23.48 -8.76 -14.32
N VAL A 532 22.78 -9.86 -14.00
CA VAL A 532 23.32 -10.92 -13.15
C VAL A 532 24.24 -11.84 -13.94
N ALA A 533 23.93 -12.09 -15.19
CA ALA A 533 24.80 -12.88 -16.08
C ALA A 533 26.07 -12.11 -16.44
N ASP A 534 25.96 -10.82 -16.79
CA ASP A 534 27.09 -9.96 -17.11
C ASP A 534 26.82 -8.50 -16.67
N VAL A 535 27.38 -8.14 -15.55
CA VAL A 535 27.19 -6.80 -14.97
C VAL A 535 27.95 -5.71 -15.74
N ASN A 536 29.09 -6.07 -16.37
CA ASN A 536 29.89 -5.12 -17.13
C ASN A 536 29.20 -4.78 -18.47
N ALA A 537 28.69 -5.79 -19.17
CA ALA A 537 27.89 -5.56 -20.39
C ALA A 537 26.68 -4.68 -20.13
N ALA A 538 26.02 -4.83 -18.96
CA ALA A 538 24.91 -3.96 -18.56
C ALA A 538 25.35 -2.52 -18.29
N ALA A 539 26.52 -2.33 -17.66
CA ALA A 539 27.10 -1.00 -17.41
C ALA A 539 27.53 -0.32 -18.72
N ASP A 540 28.20 -1.04 -19.61
CA ASP A 540 28.65 -0.53 -20.93
C ASP A 540 27.46 -0.10 -21.82
N ALA A 541 26.39 -0.92 -21.85
CA ALA A 541 25.18 -0.58 -22.58
C ALA A 541 24.49 0.68 -22.03
N LEU A 542 24.47 0.85 -20.70
CA LEU A 542 23.92 2.03 -20.08
C LEU A 542 24.77 3.27 -20.37
N LEU A 543 26.10 3.17 -20.26
CA LEU A 543 27.02 4.25 -20.61
C LEU A 543 26.85 4.67 -22.06
N GLY A 544 26.81 3.70 -22.99
CA GLY A 544 26.57 3.97 -24.41
C GLY A 544 25.23 4.66 -24.67
N ALA A 545 24.16 4.30 -23.94
CA ALA A 545 22.85 4.97 -24.05
C ALA A 545 22.90 6.42 -23.51
N ILE A 546 23.64 6.67 -22.42
CA ILE A 546 23.85 8.01 -21.86
C ILE A 546 24.65 8.89 -22.85
N GLU A 547 25.69 8.35 -23.49
CA GLU A 547 26.52 9.06 -24.46
C GLU A 547 25.79 9.34 -25.77
N ALA A 548 24.97 8.40 -26.24
CA ALA A 548 24.20 8.54 -27.46
C ALA A 548 23.13 9.65 -27.37
N GLY A 549 22.61 9.90 -26.16
CA GLY A 549 21.52 10.83 -25.95
C GLY A 549 20.20 10.37 -26.58
N GLY A 550 19.11 11.05 -26.27
CA GLY A 550 17.78 10.68 -26.72
C GLY A 550 17.05 9.74 -25.75
N VAL A 551 16.04 9.02 -26.23
CA VAL A 551 15.20 8.15 -25.40
C VAL A 551 15.62 6.71 -25.58
N HIS A 552 16.21 6.12 -24.55
CA HIS A 552 16.62 4.73 -24.51
C HIS A 552 15.92 3.97 -23.39
N VAL A 553 15.52 2.73 -23.68
CA VAL A 553 14.93 1.81 -22.69
C VAL A 553 15.83 0.59 -22.55
N LEU A 554 16.43 0.40 -21.38
CA LEU A 554 17.22 -0.78 -21.05
C LEU A 554 16.39 -1.68 -20.13
N VAL A 555 15.98 -2.83 -20.63
CA VAL A 555 15.23 -3.83 -19.85
C VAL A 555 16.24 -4.75 -19.17
N PHE A 556 16.45 -4.57 -17.88
CA PHE A 556 17.30 -5.42 -17.08
C PHE A 556 16.48 -6.60 -16.56
N ARG A 557 16.53 -7.71 -17.28
CA ARG A 557 15.69 -8.89 -17.09
C ARG A 557 16.41 -9.98 -16.34
N HIS A 558 15.98 -10.26 -15.11
CA HIS A 558 16.38 -11.44 -14.34
C HIS A 558 15.34 -11.75 -13.27
N GLY A 559 14.86 -13.00 -13.20
CA GLY A 559 13.79 -13.40 -12.30
C GLY A 559 14.05 -13.13 -10.82
N CYS A 560 13.02 -12.73 -10.09
CA CYS A 560 13.10 -12.48 -8.64
C CYS A 560 13.67 -13.70 -7.88
N ALA A 561 14.81 -13.54 -7.25
CA ALA A 561 15.49 -14.63 -6.55
C ALA A 561 14.61 -15.28 -5.46
N THR A 562 13.92 -14.47 -4.67
CA THR A 562 13.05 -14.97 -3.59
C THR A 562 11.89 -15.79 -4.11
N PHE A 563 11.32 -15.44 -5.26
CA PHE A 563 10.20 -16.14 -5.86
C PHE A 563 10.63 -17.41 -6.60
N PHE A 564 11.62 -17.30 -7.48
CA PHE A 564 12.04 -18.41 -8.34
C PHE A 564 12.95 -19.40 -7.62
N GLN A 565 13.86 -18.94 -6.76
CA GLN A 565 14.84 -19.83 -6.12
C GLN A 565 14.27 -20.72 -5.02
N LYS A 566 13.12 -20.39 -4.43
CA LYS A 566 12.40 -21.33 -3.56
C LYS A 566 12.01 -22.63 -4.29
N ARG A 567 11.97 -22.59 -5.61
CA ARG A 567 11.60 -23.71 -6.50
C ARG A 567 12.81 -24.51 -6.98
N ILE A 568 14.04 -24.02 -6.74
CA ILE A 568 15.28 -24.70 -7.15
C ILE A 568 15.83 -25.46 -5.94
N ASP A 569 16.14 -26.77 -6.13
CA ASP A 569 16.79 -27.58 -5.10
C ASP A 569 18.13 -26.93 -4.72
N ARG A 570 18.33 -26.68 -3.43
CA ARG A 570 19.56 -26.08 -2.91
C ARG A 570 20.80 -26.90 -3.27
N ARG A 571 20.65 -28.23 -3.44
CA ARG A 571 21.73 -29.14 -3.78
C ARG A 571 22.26 -28.96 -5.20
N THR A 572 21.47 -28.36 -6.10
CA THR A 572 21.85 -28.10 -7.49
C THR A 572 22.39 -26.70 -7.74
N ARG A 573 22.36 -25.83 -6.71
CA ARG A 573 22.87 -24.46 -6.86
C ARG A 573 24.41 -24.47 -6.94
N PRO A 574 25.02 -23.61 -7.79
CA PRO A 574 26.46 -23.42 -7.81
C PRO A 574 26.97 -23.05 -6.41
N ARG A 575 28.14 -23.52 -6.07
CA ARG A 575 28.82 -23.16 -4.84
C ARG A 575 29.64 -21.91 -5.07
N VAL A 576 29.46 -20.91 -4.20
CA VAL A 576 30.33 -19.73 -4.14
C VAL A 576 31.18 -19.84 -2.89
N TRP A 577 32.49 -19.64 -3.02
CA TRP A 577 33.43 -19.72 -1.92
C TRP A 577 34.54 -18.66 -2.07
N VAL A 578 35.26 -18.39 -0.98
CA VAL A 578 36.36 -17.41 -0.96
C VAL A 578 37.67 -18.16 -0.89
N ASP A 579 38.55 -17.91 -1.83
CA ASP A 579 39.95 -18.27 -1.76
C ASP A 579 40.66 -17.35 -0.74
N THR A 580 40.93 -17.92 0.43
CA THR A 580 41.49 -17.18 1.56
C THR A 580 42.95 -16.73 1.33
N GLU A 581 43.70 -17.37 0.41
CA GLU A 581 45.03 -16.98 0.06
C GLU A 581 45.04 -15.73 -0.86
N SER A 582 44.05 -15.61 -1.71
CA SER A 582 43.86 -14.49 -2.63
C SER A 582 43.11 -13.32 -2.01
N CYS A 583 42.33 -13.54 -0.93
CA CYS A 583 41.53 -12.51 -0.28
C CYS A 583 42.39 -11.62 0.61
N LEU A 584 42.54 -10.33 0.22
CA LEU A 584 43.31 -9.34 0.98
C LEU A 584 42.56 -8.77 2.21
N GLY A 585 41.35 -9.18 2.47
CA GLY A 585 40.56 -8.72 3.61
C GLY A 585 40.47 -7.20 3.71
N ASP A 586 40.83 -6.62 4.86
CA ASP A 586 40.82 -5.17 5.07
C ASP A 586 41.88 -4.41 4.22
N GLN A 587 42.89 -5.10 3.72
CA GLN A 587 43.90 -4.53 2.82
C GLN A 587 43.45 -4.49 1.36
N CYS A 588 42.32 -5.10 1.05
CA CYS A 588 41.70 -4.99 -0.27
C CYS A 588 41.38 -3.52 -0.54
N GLY A 589 41.99 -2.89 -1.55
CA GLY A 589 41.90 -1.46 -1.85
C GLY A 589 40.45 -0.91 -2.04
N CYS A 590 39.48 -1.77 -2.06
CA CYS A 590 38.07 -1.47 -2.10
C CYS A 590 37.39 -1.40 -0.71
N ASN A 591 38.13 -1.43 0.38
CA ASN A 591 37.59 -1.38 1.75
C ASN A 591 36.48 -2.43 1.99
N ARG A 592 36.76 -3.70 1.67
CA ARG A 592 35.77 -4.82 1.76
C ARG A 592 34.57 -4.62 0.84
N PHE A 593 34.82 -4.33 -0.42
CA PHE A 593 33.79 -4.09 -1.43
C PHE A 593 32.66 -5.13 -1.41
N CYS A 594 33.00 -6.42 -1.36
CA CYS A 594 32.06 -7.54 -1.36
C CYS A 594 31.08 -7.50 -0.19
N SER A 595 31.51 -7.13 1.02
CA SER A 595 30.64 -7.11 2.21
C SER A 595 30.04 -5.73 2.49
N ARG A 596 30.80 -4.65 2.28
CA ARG A 596 30.32 -3.29 2.60
C ARG A 596 29.58 -2.62 1.44
N ILE A 597 30.13 -2.64 0.23
CA ILE A 597 29.54 -1.94 -0.92
C ILE A 597 28.46 -2.81 -1.57
N LEU A 598 28.81 -4.04 -1.96
CA LEU A 598 27.84 -4.96 -2.54
C LEU A 598 26.76 -5.35 -1.53
N SER A 599 27.08 -5.33 -0.22
CA SER A 599 26.14 -5.54 0.89
C SER A 599 25.26 -6.80 0.75
N CYS A 600 25.84 -7.89 0.19
CA CYS A 600 25.10 -9.13 0.04
C CYS A 600 24.96 -9.84 1.41
N PRO A 601 23.74 -10.21 1.85
CA PRO A 601 23.53 -10.88 3.15
C PRO A 601 24.26 -12.21 3.31
N ALA A 602 24.67 -12.84 2.19
CA ALA A 602 25.43 -14.09 2.20
C ALA A 602 26.94 -13.90 2.31
N ILE A 603 27.44 -12.66 2.25
CA ILE A 603 28.88 -12.37 2.37
C ILE A 603 29.13 -11.76 3.73
N LEU A 604 29.85 -12.50 4.55
CA LEU A 604 30.26 -12.10 5.88
C LEU A 604 31.74 -11.77 5.89
N PHE A 605 32.17 -10.91 6.79
CA PHE A 605 33.57 -10.70 7.10
C PHE A 605 33.89 -11.40 8.41
N ASP A 606 34.93 -12.22 8.40
CA ASP A 606 35.42 -12.90 9.59
C ASP A 606 36.52 -12.07 10.24
N PRO A 607 36.32 -11.48 11.41
CA PRO A 607 37.30 -10.65 12.09
C PRO A 607 38.54 -11.43 12.56
N GLU A 608 38.40 -12.73 12.83
CA GLU A 608 39.49 -13.57 13.35
C GLU A 608 40.49 -13.92 12.25
N SER A 609 40.01 -14.34 11.09
CA SER A 609 40.84 -14.66 9.92
C SER A 609 41.18 -13.42 9.07
N GLY A 610 40.47 -12.30 9.27
CA GLY A 610 40.65 -11.07 8.51
C GLY A 610 40.21 -11.12 7.05
N VAL A 611 39.44 -12.14 6.64
CA VAL A 611 38.99 -12.36 5.25
C VAL A 611 37.48 -12.47 5.13
N ALA A 612 36.97 -12.35 3.91
CA ALA A 612 35.56 -12.59 3.63
C ALA A 612 35.25 -14.09 3.66
N ARG A 613 34.02 -14.43 4.03
CA ARG A 613 33.48 -15.79 3.92
C ARG A 613 32.07 -15.78 3.35
N ILE A 614 31.66 -16.88 2.73
CA ILE A 614 30.31 -17.05 2.20
C ILE A 614 29.50 -17.92 3.17
N ASP A 615 28.33 -17.45 3.56
CA ASP A 615 27.34 -18.26 4.22
C ASP A 615 26.59 -19.10 3.16
N GLU A 616 26.94 -20.37 3.05
CA GLU A 616 26.36 -21.29 2.06
C GLU A 616 24.86 -21.55 2.30
N GLN A 617 24.36 -21.34 3.52
CA GLN A 617 22.93 -21.52 3.82
C GLN A 617 22.09 -20.35 3.25
N VAL A 618 22.68 -19.17 3.19
CA VAL A 618 22.05 -17.94 2.68
C VAL A 618 22.36 -17.74 1.20
N CYS A 619 23.54 -18.15 0.73
CA CYS A 619 23.98 -17.94 -0.65
C CYS A 619 23.07 -18.61 -1.67
N THR A 620 22.75 -17.88 -2.74
CA THR A 620 21.91 -18.36 -3.84
C THR A 620 22.71 -18.86 -5.04
N GLY A 621 24.02 -18.67 -5.06
CA GLY A 621 24.88 -19.06 -6.18
C GLY A 621 24.78 -18.14 -7.41
N CYS A 622 24.30 -16.90 -7.26
CA CYS A 622 24.07 -16.00 -8.41
C CYS A 622 25.36 -15.51 -9.11
N GLY A 623 26.52 -15.64 -8.47
CA GLY A 623 27.82 -15.30 -9.09
C GLY A 623 28.17 -13.82 -9.18
N LEU A 624 27.30 -12.88 -8.81
CA LEU A 624 27.57 -11.44 -8.91
C LEU A 624 28.85 -11.03 -8.16
N CYS A 625 29.05 -11.57 -6.95
CA CYS A 625 30.26 -11.26 -6.16
C CYS A 625 31.56 -11.75 -6.81
N VAL A 626 31.49 -12.77 -7.68
CA VAL A 626 32.64 -13.25 -8.46
C VAL A 626 33.04 -12.20 -9.51
N GLN A 627 32.05 -11.64 -10.22
CA GLN A 627 32.29 -10.64 -11.27
C GLN A 627 32.85 -9.31 -10.73
N VAL A 628 32.53 -8.96 -9.48
CA VAL A 628 32.91 -7.67 -8.89
C VAL A 628 34.12 -7.74 -7.95
N CYS A 629 34.65 -8.94 -7.69
CA CYS A 629 35.81 -9.09 -6.82
C CYS A 629 37.09 -8.66 -7.55
N PRO A 630 37.76 -7.54 -7.16
CA PRO A 630 38.92 -7.04 -7.88
C PRO A 630 40.16 -7.93 -7.72
N GLN A 631 40.15 -8.84 -6.75
CA GLN A 631 41.26 -9.80 -6.51
C GLN A 631 40.94 -11.19 -7.06
N GLU A 632 39.82 -11.34 -7.72
CA GLU A 632 39.30 -12.64 -8.18
C GLU A 632 39.33 -13.73 -7.08
N ALA A 633 39.26 -13.30 -5.80
CA ALA A 633 39.33 -14.21 -4.66
C ALA A 633 38.00 -14.95 -4.42
N ILE A 634 36.87 -14.51 -5.01
CA ILE A 634 35.60 -15.20 -4.90
C ILE A 634 35.42 -16.09 -6.13
N ARG A 635 35.15 -17.37 -5.89
CA ARG A 635 35.05 -18.41 -6.93
C ARG A 635 33.64 -18.98 -6.99
N LEU A 636 33.24 -19.43 -8.19
CA LEU A 636 31.99 -20.12 -8.46
C LEU A 636 32.31 -21.49 -9.04
N GLU A 637 31.71 -22.53 -8.45
CA GLU A 637 31.86 -23.91 -8.92
C GLU A 637 30.48 -24.57 -9.10
N PRO A 638 30.28 -25.31 -10.19
CA PRO A 638 29.09 -26.17 -10.31
C PRO A 638 29.08 -27.16 -9.15
N ARG A 639 27.94 -27.39 -8.53
CA ARG A 639 27.79 -28.56 -7.64
C ARG A 639 27.55 -29.78 -8.51
N GLU A 640 28.43 -30.77 -8.39
CA GLU A 640 28.16 -32.08 -8.97
C GLU A 640 26.88 -32.62 -8.34
N ALA A 641 25.93 -33.04 -9.17
CA ALA A 641 24.76 -33.75 -8.69
C ALA A 641 25.27 -35.04 -8.05
N ASN A 642 25.21 -35.11 -6.73
CA ASN A 642 25.48 -36.40 -6.05
C ASN A 642 24.44 -37.38 -6.56
N PRO A 643 24.84 -38.58 -7.04
CA PRO A 643 23.97 -39.54 -7.67
C PRO A 643 22.86 -40.05 -6.75
#